data_b60ca6d2de09541856c455c6269b4682
#
_entry.id   b60ca6d2de09541856c455c6269b4682
#
_cell.length_a   1.000
_cell.length_b   1.000
_cell.length_c   1.000
_cell.angle_alpha   90.00
_cell.angle_beta   90.00
_cell.angle_gamma   90.00
#
_symmetry.space_group_name_H-M   'P 1'
#
loop_
_entity.id
_entity.type
_entity.pdbx_description
1 polymer ?
#
loop_
_entity_poly.entity_id
_entity_poly.type
_entity_poly.pdbx_seq_one_letter_code
_entity_poly.pdbx_strand_id
1 'polypeptide(L)'
;MTRGGLRVATRIGARAARRGGWRSVLVALLIALPVMAMAGATIVLETVTPTPERRAISRMGIADLLVMPVGPDADEGLLRSLLPDGASIEPMPDMADTALVGGLESGVSVRAFDLDGLAAGMLDVVSGRTPESAGEVAISPSIARIAGTEAGDSFALRSLGDKTVVGIVEDPMNLRAPIVLIHPGIDEPTVDAGSYLVGLPDGVSVDMLDARLLGGDAAEEEPPFGVTLRTRAATPTASETGTVFVLGGLALIEAALIASAAFAVSIRRRQRDLGLLGAAGGEPGHLRATVLAEGALLGVVGALGGVGLGVIAAASLAPWLDQLTDRRNPPLVLLPHWLALAALIGLAAALLAAAVPARTASRVPVLAALSGRRPVSAPAHRTLRLGLATVAVGFVITLAGSLYRLQSAEGITWTALLLTGAVLGVLGFGACSPWLLERLEKVAPSLPLAPRIALRDTARFRSRNGPIVTAVLAAFAATVAVATLLASQEARAAQYYQPMLRTDQLMVVGDGAVAAGPEVARELGAVAAAHLTTTDGVDEGNFLSVRVGNGDPEEDHHFGSPAVGDEELLRALGGEEAIEEFRQGHLLLFSDHALTGPAVISIDRETPEPGEPREEVIGEVPYRVLATEVPNGSVPSAIMSRETAQRLGIVAEQETQYLIRLSHAVTDQEMARAGEIAQTHPQASVNVERGPQRPGEAFRLLLFMASLAFALSITGVAVALGEAETRPDQRTLLALGADPAVRRRITAARAGVLATIAGVLAVPAGLLPVWGLLFTAEAPIVLPLPEVLGTLAMLPLTAILGAALLSRPIPPWSAYRK
;
A
#
# COMPACT_ATOMS: atom_id res chain seq x y z
N MET A 1 -29.39 25.76 -29.90
CA MET A 1 -28.35 25.76 -30.99
C MET A 1 -28.76 24.79 -32.08
N THR A 2 -28.74 25.24 -33.33
CA THR A 2 -28.99 24.40 -34.50
C THR A 2 -27.77 23.49 -34.74
N ARG A 3 -27.98 22.30 -35.36
CA ARG A 3 -26.87 21.38 -35.73
C ARG A 3 -25.76 22.09 -36.56
N GLY A 4 -26.14 23.11 -37.36
CA GLY A 4 -25.20 23.93 -38.11
C GLY A 4 -24.29 24.79 -37.23
N GLY A 5 -24.82 25.44 -36.20
CA GLY A 5 -24.06 26.25 -35.25
C GLY A 5 -23.03 25.45 -34.47
N LEU A 6 -23.34 24.19 -34.12
CA LEU A 6 -22.40 23.28 -33.45
C LEU A 6 -21.21 22.91 -34.35
N ARG A 7 -21.47 22.59 -35.64
CA ARG A 7 -20.41 22.30 -36.62
C ARG A 7 -19.46 23.47 -36.86
N VAL A 8 -19.98 24.69 -36.89
CA VAL A 8 -19.15 25.90 -37.01
C VAL A 8 -18.31 26.08 -35.74
N ALA A 9 -18.90 25.95 -34.56
CA ALA A 9 -18.20 26.08 -33.27
C ALA A 9 -17.06 25.07 -33.16
N THR A 10 -17.30 23.79 -33.54
CA THR A 10 -16.25 22.72 -33.50
C THR A 10 -15.12 23.00 -34.48
N ARG A 11 -15.42 23.50 -35.71
CA ARG A 11 -14.37 23.89 -36.70
C ARG A 11 -13.52 25.06 -36.20
N ILE A 12 -14.14 26.06 -35.57
CA ILE A 12 -13.44 27.22 -35.01
C ILE A 12 -12.60 26.76 -33.82
N GLY A 13 -13.14 25.94 -32.90
CA GLY A 13 -12.41 25.36 -31.77
C GLY A 13 -11.21 24.54 -32.20
N ALA A 14 -11.35 23.67 -33.20
CA ALA A 14 -10.26 22.86 -33.74
C ALA A 14 -9.15 23.74 -34.39
N ARG A 15 -9.52 24.79 -35.14
CA ARG A 15 -8.53 25.74 -35.65
C ARG A 15 -7.84 26.50 -34.53
N ALA A 16 -8.57 26.82 -33.48
CA ALA A 16 -8.06 27.51 -32.30
C ALA A 16 -7.02 26.63 -31.58
N ALA A 17 -7.33 25.36 -31.36
CA ALA A 17 -6.41 24.37 -30.73
C ALA A 17 -5.13 24.24 -31.56
N ARG A 18 -5.21 24.10 -32.89
CA ARG A 18 -4.03 24.00 -33.76
C ARG A 18 -3.19 25.29 -33.78
N ARG A 19 -3.82 26.49 -33.79
CA ARG A 19 -3.11 27.76 -33.75
C ARG A 19 -2.51 28.09 -32.38
N GLY A 20 -2.96 27.41 -31.31
CA GLY A 20 -2.44 27.52 -29.95
C GLY A 20 -0.98 27.06 -29.80
N GLY A 21 -0.47 26.25 -30.76
CA GLY A 21 0.90 25.75 -30.77
C GLY A 21 1.29 25.11 -29.44
N TRP A 22 2.47 25.48 -28.89
CA TRP A 22 3.01 24.94 -27.65
C TRP A 22 2.02 24.92 -26.44
N ARG A 23 1.13 25.90 -26.38
CA ARG A 23 0.13 26.00 -25.30
C ARG A 23 -0.92 24.90 -25.36
N SER A 24 -1.39 24.60 -26.55
CA SER A 24 -2.35 23.51 -26.76
C SER A 24 -1.70 22.17 -26.41
N VAL A 25 -0.42 21.98 -26.77
CA VAL A 25 0.38 20.84 -26.35
C VAL A 25 0.49 20.77 -24.83
N LEU A 26 0.79 21.90 -24.18
CA LEU A 26 0.91 21.98 -22.71
C LEU A 26 -0.41 21.63 -22.00
N VAL A 27 -1.55 22.15 -22.49
CA VAL A 27 -2.87 21.80 -21.93
C VAL A 27 -3.19 20.32 -22.14
N ALA A 28 -2.91 19.78 -23.34
CA ALA A 28 -3.10 18.36 -23.62
C ALA A 28 -2.18 17.50 -22.70
N LEU A 29 -0.93 17.90 -22.51
CA LEU A 29 0.03 17.21 -21.64
C LEU A 29 -0.40 17.22 -20.17
N LEU A 30 -0.92 18.35 -19.68
CA LEU A 30 -1.45 18.47 -18.32
C LEU A 30 -2.62 17.50 -18.05
N ILE A 31 -3.39 17.17 -19.08
CA ILE A 31 -4.46 16.17 -18.97
C ILE A 31 -3.87 14.75 -19.17
N ALA A 32 -2.94 14.61 -20.12
CA ALA A 32 -2.35 13.32 -20.45
C ALA A 32 -1.55 12.71 -19.28
N LEU A 33 -0.77 13.51 -18.55
CA LEU A 33 0.07 13.00 -17.46
C LEU A 33 -0.70 12.31 -16.33
N PRO A 34 -1.75 12.91 -15.73
CA PRO A 34 -2.55 12.22 -14.73
C PRO A 34 -3.32 11.01 -15.29
N VAL A 35 -3.81 11.10 -16.54
CA VAL A 35 -4.47 9.98 -17.20
C VAL A 35 -3.48 8.84 -17.45
N MET A 36 -2.25 9.16 -17.86
CA MET A 36 -1.14 8.20 -18.01
C MET A 36 -0.84 7.51 -16.68
N ALA A 37 -0.70 8.27 -15.61
CA ALA A 37 -0.42 7.72 -14.29
C ALA A 37 -1.56 6.81 -13.81
N MET A 38 -2.81 7.23 -13.98
CA MET A 38 -3.99 6.44 -13.60
C MET A 38 -4.13 5.17 -14.44
N ALA A 39 -4.02 5.27 -15.76
CA ALA A 39 -4.11 4.12 -16.66
C ALA A 39 -2.94 3.15 -16.45
N GLY A 40 -1.71 3.66 -16.34
CA GLY A 40 -0.51 2.85 -16.11
C GLY A 40 -0.54 2.15 -14.75
N ALA A 41 -0.90 2.88 -13.68
CA ALA A 41 -1.04 2.29 -12.35
C ALA A 41 -2.14 1.22 -12.30
N THR A 42 -3.29 1.45 -12.95
CA THR A 42 -4.35 0.44 -13.04
C THR A 42 -3.88 -0.82 -13.76
N ILE A 43 -3.20 -0.69 -14.91
CA ILE A 43 -2.68 -1.84 -15.64
C ILE A 43 -1.67 -2.62 -14.80
N VAL A 44 -0.72 -1.93 -14.16
CA VAL A 44 0.29 -2.58 -13.31
C VAL A 44 -0.38 -3.28 -12.14
N LEU A 45 -1.26 -2.59 -11.42
CA LEU A 45 -1.95 -3.13 -10.25
C LEU A 45 -2.77 -4.38 -10.60
N GLU A 46 -3.59 -4.32 -11.66
CA GLU A 46 -4.39 -5.46 -12.12
C GLU A 46 -3.51 -6.62 -12.66
N THR A 47 -2.30 -6.31 -13.11
CA THR A 47 -1.35 -7.33 -13.56
C THR A 47 -0.66 -8.02 -12.38
N VAL A 48 -0.22 -7.26 -11.36
CA VAL A 48 0.52 -7.81 -10.22
C VAL A 48 -0.39 -8.37 -9.13
N THR A 49 -1.65 -7.94 -9.08
CA THR A 49 -2.63 -8.49 -8.12
C THR A 49 -3.13 -9.84 -8.65
N PRO A 50 -2.84 -10.95 -7.95
CA PRO A 50 -3.31 -12.25 -8.41
C PRO A 50 -4.82 -12.29 -8.39
N THR A 51 -5.41 -12.78 -9.48
CA THR A 51 -6.86 -13.01 -9.52
C THR A 51 -7.26 -14.01 -8.43
N PRO A 52 -8.50 -13.92 -7.90
CA PRO A 52 -8.99 -14.88 -6.92
C PRO A 52 -8.80 -16.34 -7.38
N GLU A 53 -9.05 -16.60 -8.66
CA GLU A 53 -8.87 -17.92 -9.25
C GLU A 53 -7.40 -18.36 -9.25
N ARG A 54 -6.45 -17.48 -9.58
CA ARG A 54 -5.01 -17.81 -9.50
C ARG A 54 -4.57 -18.10 -8.09
N ARG A 55 -5.10 -17.38 -7.10
CA ARG A 55 -4.83 -17.67 -5.67
C ARG A 55 -5.37 -19.02 -5.26
N ALA A 56 -6.55 -19.40 -5.73
CA ALA A 56 -7.09 -20.71 -5.49
C ALA A 56 -6.24 -21.81 -6.15
N ILE A 57 -5.88 -21.64 -7.43
CA ILE A 57 -5.02 -22.59 -8.16
C ILE A 57 -3.66 -22.78 -7.47
N SER A 58 -3.01 -21.72 -7.02
CA SER A 58 -1.70 -21.85 -6.34
C SER A 58 -1.76 -22.57 -5.01
N ARG A 59 -2.93 -22.60 -4.35
CA ARG A 59 -3.11 -23.26 -3.04
C ARG A 59 -3.64 -24.67 -3.14
N MET A 60 -4.53 -24.92 -4.09
CA MET A 60 -5.27 -26.17 -4.18
C MET A 60 -5.41 -26.72 -5.61
N GLY A 61 -4.60 -26.25 -6.56
CA GLY A 61 -4.65 -26.71 -7.95
C GLY A 61 -6.04 -26.53 -8.57
N ILE A 62 -6.54 -27.57 -9.21
CA ILE A 62 -7.90 -27.62 -9.76
C ILE A 62 -8.93 -28.22 -8.79
N ALA A 63 -8.52 -28.64 -7.59
CA ALA A 63 -9.40 -29.21 -6.56
C ALA A 63 -10.51 -28.24 -6.14
N ASP A 64 -11.65 -28.77 -5.69
CA ASP A 64 -12.78 -28.00 -5.18
C ASP A 64 -12.61 -27.65 -3.69
N LEU A 65 -11.96 -28.54 -2.94
CA LEU A 65 -11.69 -28.39 -1.51
C LEU A 65 -10.21 -28.67 -1.23
N LEU A 66 -9.68 -27.92 -0.29
CA LEU A 66 -8.44 -28.25 0.43
C LEU A 66 -8.84 -28.60 1.86
N VAL A 67 -8.52 -29.81 2.28
CA VAL A 67 -8.93 -30.37 3.55
C VAL A 67 -7.67 -30.65 4.38
N MET A 68 -7.63 -30.08 5.58
CA MET A 68 -6.53 -30.26 6.54
C MET A 68 -7.05 -31.05 7.72
N PRO A 69 -6.40 -32.15 8.09
CA PRO A 69 -6.73 -32.87 9.32
C PRO A 69 -6.50 -31.95 10.53
N VAL A 70 -7.44 -31.96 11.48
CA VAL A 70 -7.36 -31.15 12.72
C VAL A 70 -7.20 -32.05 13.93
N GLY A 71 -7.71 -33.27 13.88
CA GLY A 71 -7.63 -34.24 14.97
C GLY A 71 -6.84 -35.51 14.63
N PRO A 72 -6.43 -36.31 15.63
CA PRO A 72 -5.62 -37.50 15.43
C PRO A 72 -6.33 -38.59 14.62
N ASP A 73 -7.65 -38.61 14.61
CA ASP A 73 -8.48 -39.59 13.87
C ASP A 73 -8.87 -39.08 12.48
N ALA A 74 -8.37 -37.90 12.06
CA ALA A 74 -8.70 -37.29 10.78
C ALA A 74 -7.86 -37.87 9.63
N ASP A 75 -8.09 -39.12 9.33
CA ASP A 75 -7.42 -39.85 8.26
C ASP A 75 -8.18 -39.82 6.92
N GLU A 76 -7.54 -40.29 5.85
CA GLU A 76 -8.18 -40.43 4.53
C GLU A 76 -9.43 -41.31 4.55
N GLY A 77 -9.49 -42.33 5.43
CA GLY A 77 -10.62 -43.20 5.55
C GLY A 77 -11.86 -42.50 6.08
N LEU A 78 -11.69 -41.69 7.13
CA LEU A 78 -12.75 -40.82 7.66
C LEU A 78 -13.18 -39.80 6.64
N LEU A 79 -12.21 -39.11 6.00
CA LEU A 79 -12.50 -38.12 4.96
C LEU A 79 -13.33 -38.75 3.83
N ARG A 80 -12.95 -39.93 3.36
CA ARG A 80 -13.67 -40.64 2.31
C ARG A 80 -15.10 -41.05 2.71
N SER A 81 -15.34 -41.32 4.00
CA SER A 81 -16.69 -41.60 4.51
C SER A 81 -17.63 -40.40 4.57
N LEU A 82 -17.07 -39.20 4.66
CA LEU A 82 -17.81 -37.91 4.74
C LEU A 82 -18.04 -37.28 3.37
N LEU A 83 -17.34 -37.78 2.34
CA LEU A 83 -17.45 -37.25 0.97
C LEU A 83 -18.49 -38.07 0.16
N PRO A 84 -19.11 -37.42 -0.85
CA PRO A 84 -20.02 -38.12 -1.75
C PRO A 84 -19.31 -39.16 -2.61
N ASP A 85 -20.06 -40.24 -2.98
CA ASP A 85 -19.55 -41.28 -3.88
C ASP A 85 -19.01 -40.68 -5.18
N GLY A 86 -17.77 -41.02 -5.55
CA GLY A 86 -17.12 -40.58 -6.76
C GLY A 86 -16.23 -39.32 -6.56
N ALA A 87 -16.09 -38.83 -5.34
CA ALA A 87 -15.10 -37.78 -5.05
C ALA A 87 -13.68 -38.36 -5.20
N SER A 88 -12.79 -37.56 -5.82
CA SER A 88 -11.37 -37.84 -5.93
C SER A 88 -10.62 -37.20 -4.75
N ILE A 89 -9.72 -37.97 -4.13
CA ILE A 89 -8.88 -37.47 -3.03
C ILE A 89 -7.44 -37.72 -3.42
N GLU A 90 -6.63 -36.66 -3.37
CA GLU A 90 -5.18 -36.74 -3.53
C GLU A 90 -4.50 -36.21 -2.27
N PRO A 91 -3.62 -36.97 -1.63
CA PRO A 91 -2.83 -36.47 -0.51
C PRO A 91 -1.84 -35.43 -1.00
N MET A 92 -1.64 -34.38 -0.19
CA MET A 92 -0.70 -33.31 -0.45
C MET A 92 0.31 -33.25 0.70
N PRO A 93 1.29 -34.12 0.75
CA PRO A 93 2.34 -34.07 1.75
C PRO A 93 3.30 -32.90 1.43
N ASP A 94 3.58 -32.12 2.46
CA ASP A 94 4.59 -31.03 2.45
C ASP A 94 5.50 -31.25 3.65
N MET A 95 6.75 -31.60 3.40
CA MET A 95 7.74 -31.83 4.45
C MET A 95 8.92 -30.88 4.29
N ALA A 96 9.47 -30.44 5.39
CA ALA A 96 10.75 -29.76 5.39
C ALA A 96 11.88 -30.79 5.33
N ASP A 97 12.83 -30.60 4.41
CA ASP A 97 14.07 -31.39 4.34
C ASP A 97 15.26 -30.46 4.11
N THR A 98 16.44 -31.02 4.16
CA THR A 98 17.70 -30.32 3.96
C THR A 98 18.38 -30.83 2.70
N ALA A 99 18.61 -29.92 1.77
CA ALA A 99 19.39 -30.18 0.57
C ALA A 99 20.87 -29.95 0.86
N LEU A 100 21.72 -30.89 0.43
CA LEU A 100 23.18 -30.79 0.51
C LEU A 100 23.72 -30.17 -0.77
N VAL A 101 24.04 -28.89 -0.72
CA VAL A 101 24.41 -28.10 -1.89
C VAL A 101 25.82 -27.56 -1.74
N GLY A 102 26.76 -28.09 -2.53
CA GLY A 102 28.15 -27.61 -2.52
C GLY A 102 28.86 -27.68 -1.18
N GLY A 103 28.43 -28.58 -0.29
CA GLY A 103 28.93 -28.74 1.09
C GLY A 103 28.23 -27.83 2.10
N LEU A 104 27.22 -27.09 1.69
CA LEU A 104 26.34 -26.29 2.54
C LEU A 104 24.96 -26.95 2.61
N GLU A 105 24.35 -26.87 3.76
CA GLU A 105 22.98 -27.37 3.98
C GLU A 105 21.98 -26.22 3.80
N SER A 106 20.94 -26.48 3.01
CA SER A 106 19.88 -25.51 2.74
C SER A 106 18.52 -26.16 2.99
N GLY A 107 17.71 -25.57 3.85
CA GLY A 107 16.33 -26.00 4.07
C GLY A 107 15.50 -25.91 2.80
N VAL A 108 14.74 -26.95 2.48
CA VAL A 108 13.89 -27.05 1.30
C VAL A 108 12.51 -27.58 1.69
N SER A 109 11.46 -27.10 1.00
CA SER A 109 10.13 -27.70 1.08
C SER A 109 10.04 -28.81 0.05
N VAL A 110 9.89 -30.05 0.52
CA VAL A 110 9.72 -31.23 -0.34
C VAL A 110 8.23 -31.47 -0.49
N ARG A 111 7.76 -31.49 -1.73
CA ARG A 111 6.36 -31.68 -2.07
C ARG A 111 6.19 -32.94 -2.94
N ALA A 112 5.20 -33.74 -2.60
CA ALA A 112 4.89 -34.98 -3.33
C ALA A 112 3.44 -34.93 -3.83
N PHE A 113 3.21 -34.39 -5.03
CA PHE A 113 1.90 -34.43 -5.65
C PHE A 113 1.99 -34.48 -7.18
N ASP A 114 0.88 -34.94 -7.80
CA ASP A 114 0.78 -35.05 -9.24
C ASP A 114 0.33 -33.75 -9.88
N LEU A 115 1.18 -33.15 -10.69
CA LEU A 115 0.84 -31.93 -11.43
C LEU A 115 -0.13 -32.18 -12.59
N ASP A 116 -0.36 -33.41 -12.99
CA ASP A 116 -1.37 -33.80 -14.00
C ASP A 116 -2.72 -34.14 -13.35
N GLY A 117 -2.76 -34.25 -12.00
CA GLY A 117 -3.94 -34.51 -11.17
C GLY A 117 -4.61 -33.25 -10.61
N LEU A 118 -5.15 -33.35 -9.39
CA LEU A 118 -5.83 -32.25 -8.69
C LEU A 118 -4.91 -31.09 -8.37
N ALA A 119 -3.59 -31.33 -8.22
CA ALA A 119 -2.59 -30.30 -7.99
C ALA A 119 -2.19 -29.50 -9.26
N ALA A 120 -2.86 -29.73 -10.38
CA ALA A 120 -2.56 -29.05 -11.64
C ALA A 120 -2.53 -27.52 -11.49
N GLY A 121 -1.43 -26.90 -11.93
CA GLY A 121 -1.21 -25.46 -11.88
C GLY A 121 -0.70 -24.89 -10.54
N MET A 122 -0.44 -25.74 -9.53
CA MET A 122 0.21 -25.29 -8.30
C MET A 122 1.69 -24.93 -8.53
N LEU A 123 2.37 -25.72 -9.36
CA LEU A 123 3.73 -25.45 -9.82
C LEU A 123 3.78 -25.44 -11.36
N ASP A 124 4.66 -24.62 -11.89
CA ASP A 124 4.94 -24.59 -13.33
C ASP A 124 6.25 -25.33 -13.64
N VAL A 125 6.24 -26.20 -14.67
CA VAL A 125 7.46 -26.85 -15.16
C VAL A 125 8.17 -25.87 -16.10
N VAL A 126 9.32 -25.34 -15.65
CA VAL A 126 10.13 -24.38 -16.43
C VAL A 126 10.97 -25.07 -17.49
N SER A 127 11.57 -26.23 -17.13
CA SER A 127 12.37 -27.03 -18.06
C SER A 127 12.44 -28.48 -17.60
N GLY A 128 12.68 -29.40 -18.53
CA GLY A 128 12.69 -30.82 -18.21
C GLY A 128 11.29 -31.41 -18.09
N ARG A 129 11.08 -32.30 -17.12
CA ARG A 129 9.81 -32.97 -16.83
C ARG A 129 9.58 -33.17 -15.33
N THR A 130 8.41 -33.59 -14.96
CA THR A 130 8.07 -34.04 -13.60
C THR A 130 8.75 -35.37 -13.26
N PRO A 131 9.04 -35.67 -11.98
CA PRO A 131 9.57 -36.97 -11.55
C PRO A 131 8.59 -38.11 -11.84
N GLU A 132 9.06 -39.19 -12.44
CA GLU A 132 8.28 -40.39 -12.77
C GLU A 132 8.66 -41.59 -11.88
N SER A 133 9.71 -41.47 -11.08
CA SER A 133 10.19 -42.51 -10.17
C SER A 133 10.74 -41.97 -8.86
N ALA A 134 10.84 -42.81 -7.83
CA ALA A 134 11.38 -42.45 -6.52
C ALA A 134 12.84 -41.96 -6.53
N GLY A 135 13.61 -42.27 -7.56
CA GLY A 135 14.99 -41.81 -7.76
C GLY A 135 15.13 -40.43 -8.39
N GLU A 136 14.02 -39.81 -8.75
CA GLU A 136 14.01 -38.54 -9.53
C GLU A 136 13.41 -37.42 -8.72
N VAL A 137 13.89 -36.18 -8.96
CA VAL A 137 13.37 -34.94 -8.38
C VAL A 137 13.32 -33.83 -9.42
N ALA A 138 12.40 -32.89 -9.22
CA ALA A 138 12.45 -31.59 -9.88
C ALA A 138 12.66 -30.50 -8.82
N ILE A 139 13.56 -29.56 -9.09
CA ILE A 139 13.99 -28.55 -8.12
C ILE A 139 13.61 -27.14 -8.58
N SER A 140 13.48 -26.21 -7.63
CA SER A 140 13.17 -24.82 -7.97
C SER A 140 14.40 -24.10 -8.55
N PRO A 141 14.20 -23.02 -9.38
CA PRO A 141 15.28 -22.20 -9.90
C PRO A 141 16.16 -21.57 -8.82
N SER A 142 15.62 -21.35 -7.62
CA SER A 142 16.37 -20.85 -6.45
C SER A 142 17.42 -21.88 -6.02
N ILE A 143 17.03 -23.13 -5.86
CA ILE A 143 17.90 -24.27 -5.51
C ILE A 143 18.89 -24.54 -6.64
N ALA A 144 18.42 -24.67 -7.87
CA ALA A 144 19.28 -24.95 -9.04
C ALA A 144 20.44 -23.93 -9.15
N ARG A 145 20.17 -22.66 -8.88
CA ARG A 145 21.17 -21.61 -8.93
C ARG A 145 22.19 -21.70 -7.79
N ILE A 146 21.73 -22.00 -6.55
CA ILE A 146 22.63 -22.13 -5.39
C ILE A 146 23.45 -23.40 -5.52
N ALA A 147 22.84 -24.49 -5.96
CA ALA A 147 23.49 -25.78 -6.16
C ALA A 147 24.42 -25.84 -7.37
N GLY A 148 24.23 -24.96 -8.35
CA GLY A 148 24.89 -25.07 -9.64
C GLY A 148 24.53 -26.34 -10.40
N THR A 149 23.30 -26.86 -10.16
CA THR A 149 22.82 -28.18 -10.63
C THR A 149 21.88 -27.99 -11.81
N GLU A 150 22.06 -28.78 -12.87
CA GLU A 150 21.21 -28.81 -14.06
C GLU A 150 20.45 -30.15 -14.15
N ALA A 151 19.50 -30.24 -15.06
CA ALA A 151 18.81 -31.51 -15.31
C ALA A 151 19.79 -32.60 -15.76
N GLY A 152 19.76 -33.74 -15.10
CA GLY A 152 20.67 -34.87 -15.26
C GLY A 152 21.72 -35.02 -14.16
N ASP A 153 21.89 -33.99 -13.32
CA ASP A 153 22.86 -34.04 -12.21
C ASP A 153 22.27 -34.76 -10.98
N SER A 154 23.17 -35.18 -10.07
CA SER A 154 22.79 -35.74 -8.77
C SER A 154 22.52 -34.65 -7.76
N PHE A 155 21.46 -34.81 -6.97
CA PHE A 155 21.03 -33.87 -5.94
C PHE A 155 20.78 -34.63 -4.63
N ALA A 156 21.46 -34.26 -3.59
CA ALA A 156 21.39 -34.98 -2.29
C ALA A 156 20.41 -34.30 -1.36
N LEU A 157 19.46 -35.09 -0.83
CA LEU A 157 18.54 -34.70 0.25
C LEU A 157 18.91 -35.50 1.49
N ARG A 158 18.85 -34.87 2.66
CA ARG A 158 19.24 -35.54 3.92
C ARG A 158 18.37 -36.74 4.22
N SER A 159 17.07 -36.59 4.14
CA SER A 159 16.11 -37.65 4.48
C SER A 159 15.91 -38.63 3.34
N LEU A 160 15.99 -38.18 2.10
CA LEU A 160 15.65 -38.98 0.91
C LEU A 160 16.84 -39.50 0.12
N GLY A 161 18.07 -39.14 0.54
CA GLY A 161 19.32 -39.54 -0.12
C GLY A 161 19.56 -38.90 -1.48
N ASP A 162 20.43 -39.53 -2.30
CA ASP A 162 20.78 -39.02 -3.64
C ASP A 162 19.67 -39.26 -4.65
N LYS A 163 19.25 -38.22 -5.34
CA LYS A 163 18.23 -38.21 -6.38
C LYS A 163 18.82 -37.65 -7.68
N THR A 164 18.18 -37.93 -8.81
CA THR A 164 18.55 -37.35 -10.09
C THR A 164 17.59 -36.19 -10.42
N VAL A 165 18.12 -35.01 -10.74
CA VAL A 165 17.30 -33.87 -11.18
C VAL A 165 16.81 -34.13 -12.61
N VAL A 166 15.49 -34.18 -12.80
CA VAL A 166 14.87 -34.40 -14.12
C VAL A 166 14.16 -33.16 -14.66
N GLY A 167 13.95 -32.15 -13.82
CA GLY A 167 13.30 -30.92 -14.23
C GLY A 167 13.51 -29.76 -13.26
N ILE A 168 13.13 -28.60 -13.72
CA ILE A 168 13.05 -27.36 -12.95
C ILE A 168 11.59 -26.96 -12.85
N VAL A 169 11.10 -26.82 -11.60
CA VAL A 169 9.73 -26.41 -11.30
C VAL A 169 9.74 -25.12 -10.50
N GLU A 170 8.77 -24.24 -10.72
CA GLU A 170 8.67 -23.00 -9.95
C GLU A 170 7.27 -22.82 -9.35
N ASP A 171 7.21 -22.22 -8.16
CA ASP A 171 5.96 -21.69 -7.62
C ASP A 171 5.68 -20.33 -8.24
N PRO A 172 4.63 -20.20 -9.09
CA PRO A 172 4.35 -18.93 -9.75
C PRO A 172 3.95 -17.81 -8.78
N MET A 173 3.61 -18.14 -7.53
CA MET A 173 3.27 -17.17 -6.49
C MET A 173 4.46 -16.80 -5.59
N ASN A 174 5.55 -17.59 -5.64
CA ASN A 174 6.78 -17.30 -4.89
C ASN A 174 8.01 -17.86 -5.63
N LEU A 175 8.60 -17.06 -6.50
CA LEU A 175 9.75 -17.45 -7.33
C LEU A 175 11.03 -17.74 -6.52
N ARG A 176 11.06 -17.34 -5.24
CA ARG A 176 12.18 -17.61 -4.34
C ARG A 176 12.01 -18.86 -3.50
N ALA A 177 10.84 -19.49 -3.54
CA ALA A 177 10.58 -20.66 -2.72
C ALA A 177 11.57 -21.79 -3.04
N PRO A 178 12.27 -22.35 -2.03
CA PRO A 178 13.17 -23.47 -2.21
C PRO A 178 12.35 -24.78 -2.22
N ILE A 179 11.86 -25.18 -3.39
CA ILE A 179 10.97 -26.33 -3.56
C ILE A 179 11.70 -27.48 -4.23
N VAL A 180 11.48 -28.68 -3.72
CA VAL A 180 11.84 -29.95 -4.35
C VAL A 180 10.56 -30.75 -4.57
N LEU A 181 10.22 -31.04 -5.80
CA LEU A 181 9.10 -31.91 -6.15
C LEU A 181 9.62 -33.34 -6.31
N ILE A 182 8.99 -34.29 -5.62
CA ILE A 182 9.27 -35.72 -5.69
C ILE A 182 8.06 -36.45 -6.30
N HIS A 183 8.27 -37.71 -6.70
CA HIS A 183 7.19 -38.54 -7.24
C HIS A 183 6.13 -38.84 -6.16
N PRO A 184 4.81 -38.69 -6.44
CA PRO A 184 3.73 -38.84 -5.46
C PRO A 184 3.49 -40.31 -4.94
N GLY A 185 4.19 -41.28 -5.42
CA GLY A 185 4.04 -42.70 -5.02
C GLY A 185 5.14 -43.22 -4.09
N ILE A 186 5.82 -42.34 -3.35
CA ILE A 186 6.87 -42.74 -2.42
C ILE A 186 6.23 -43.08 -1.08
N ASP A 187 6.13 -44.42 -0.77
CA ASP A 187 5.80 -44.94 0.54
C ASP A 187 7.02 -44.78 1.49
N GLU A 188 7.34 -43.54 1.89
CA GLU A 188 8.28 -43.31 2.99
C GLU A 188 7.51 -43.02 4.28
N PRO A 189 7.78 -43.69 5.39
CA PRO A 189 7.00 -43.57 6.63
C PRO A 189 7.13 -42.24 7.37
N THR A 190 7.82 -41.26 6.78
CA THR A 190 8.07 -39.94 7.37
C THR A 190 7.27 -38.83 6.75
N VAL A 191 6.42 -39.11 5.77
CA VAL A 191 5.65 -38.11 5.05
C VAL A 191 4.17 -38.26 5.39
N ASP A 192 3.73 -37.64 6.48
CA ASP A 192 2.31 -37.51 6.78
C ASP A 192 1.64 -36.60 5.78
N ALA A 193 0.44 -37.00 5.32
CA ALA A 193 -0.38 -36.14 4.48
C ALA A 193 -0.90 -34.98 5.32
N GLY A 194 -0.15 -33.88 5.35
CA GLY A 194 -0.54 -32.66 6.08
C GLY A 194 -1.82 -32.00 5.53
N SER A 195 -2.32 -32.44 4.36
CA SER A 195 -3.58 -31.97 3.76
C SER A 195 -3.99 -32.86 2.58
N TYR A 196 -5.25 -32.76 2.19
CA TYR A 196 -5.83 -33.50 1.08
C TYR A 196 -6.47 -32.52 0.07
N LEU A 197 -6.22 -32.75 -1.20
CA LEU A 197 -6.95 -32.13 -2.30
C LEU A 197 -8.15 -33.00 -2.66
N VAL A 198 -9.33 -32.38 -2.74
CA VAL A 198 -10.57 -33.08 -3.02
C VAL A 198 -11.25 -32.50 -4.24
N GLY A 199 -11.51 -33.35 -5.23
CA GLY A 199 -12.33 -33.03 -6.40
C GLY A 199 -13.71 -33.63 -6.25
N LEU A 200 -14.75 -32.80 -6.40
CA LEU A 200 -16.14 -33.24 -6.31
C LEU A 200 -16.64 -33.74 -7.68
N PRO A 201 -17.50 -34.75 -7.72
CA PRO A 201 -18.10 -35.21 -8.95
C PRO A 201 -19.04 -34.16 -9.55
N ASP A 202 -19.22 -34.19 -10.88
CA ASP A 202 -20.07 -33.28 -11.61
C ASP A 202 -21.50 -33.24 -11.04
N GLY A 203 -21.97 -32.02 -10.74
CA GLY A 203 -23.34 -31.78 -10.24
C GLY A 203 -23.48 -31.81 -8.71
N VAL A 204 -22.41 -32.10 -7.97
CA VAL A 204 -22.39 -31.96 -6.51
C VAL A 204 -21.94 -30.53 -6.17
N SER A 205 -22.76 -29.79 -5.45
CA SER A 205 -22.39 -28.48 -4.94
C SER A 205 -21.86 -28.61 -3.50
N VAL A 206 -21.02 -27.67 -3.12
CA VAL A 206 -20.46 -27.59 -1.75
C VAL A 206 -21.56 -27.53 -0.68
N ASP A 207 -22.72 -26.95 -1.00
CA ASP A 207 -23.88 -26.85 -0.10
C ASP A 207 -24.51 -28.23 0.21
N MET A 208 -24.15 -29.25 -0.54
CA MET A 208 -24.63 -30.64 -0.32
C MET A 208 -23.67 -31.46 0.57
N LEU A 209 -22.53 -30.89 0.95
CA LEU A 209 -21.56 -31.56 1.81
C LEU A 209 -22.10 -31.68 3.25
N ASP A 210 -21.70 -32.73 3.93
CA ASP A 210 -22.09 -32.98 5.31
C ASP A 210 -21.67 -31.80 6.21
N ALA A 211 -22.58 -31.38 7.09
CA ALA A 211 -22.29 -30.36 8.09
C ALA A 211 -21.11 -30.73 9.03
N ARG A 212 -20.88 -32.06 9.20
CA ARG A 212 -19.72 -32.56 9.95
C ARG A 212 -18.39 -32.27 9.28
N LEU A 213 -18.35 -32.18 7.95
CA LEU A 213 -17.15 -31.81 7.20
C LEU A 213 -16.93 -30.27 7.20
N LEU A 214 -18.02 -29.50 7.13
CA LEU A 214 -17.95 -28.04 6.93
C LEU A 214 -17.97 -27.23 8.24
N GLY A 215 -18.30 -27.85 9.39
CA GLY A 215 -18.46 -27.14 10.64
C GLY A 215 -19.59 -26.11 10.56
N GLY A 216 -20.85 -26.51 10.65
CA GLY A 216 -22.01 -25.61 10.68
C GLY A 216 -22.43 -25.27 12.10
N ASP A 217 -23.22 -24.18 12.28
CA ASP A 217 -23.82 -23.78 13.58
C ASP A 217 -24.64 -24.88 14.31
N ALA A 218 -24.85 -26.02 13.68
CA ALA A 218 -25.55 -27.17 14.22
C ALA A 218 -24.62 -28.34 14.65
N ALA A 219 -23.30 -28.23 14.44
CA ALA A 219 -22.35 -29.25 14.88
C ALA A 219 -22.05 -29.02 16.37
N GLU A 220 -22.47 -29.97 17.22
CA GLU A 220 -22.12 -30.00 18.65
C GLU A 220 -20.64 -30.39 18.89
N GLU A 221 -19.92 -30.83 17.86
CA GLU A 221 -18.51 -31.25 17.87
C GLU A 221 -17.71 -30.42 16.86
N GLU A 222 -16.46 -30.08 17.17
CA GLU A 222 -15.54 -29.46 16.23
C GLU A 222 -15.33 -30.39 15.02
N PRO A 223 -15.33 -29.82 13.78
CA PRO A 223 -15.15 -30.65 12.60
C PRO A 223 -13.75 -31.27 12.61
N PRO A 224 -13.62 -32.60 12.30
CA PRO A 224 -12.31 -33.28 12.29
C PRO A 224 -11.35 -32.72 11.22
N PHE A 225 -11.88 -31.93 10.30
CA PHE A 225 -11.10 -31.33 9.20
C PHE A 225 -11.33 -29.83 9.08
N GLY A 226 -10.24 -29.11 8.93
CA GLY A 226 -10.26 -27.73 8.46
C GLY A 226 -10.47 -27.69 6.95
N VAL A 227 -11.58 -27.12 6.48
CA VAL A 227 -11.93 -27.12 5.05
C VAL A 227 -11.78 -25.72 4.45
N THR A 228 -10.97 -25.60 3.41
CA THR A 228 -10.88 -24.42 2.58
C THR A 228 -11.59 -24.65 1.25
N LEU A 229 -12.67 -23.92 1.03
CA LEU A 229 -13.45 -24.01 -0.21
C LEU A 229 -12.80 -23.19 -1.32
N ARG A 230 -12.76 -23.72 -2.56
CA ARG A 230 -12.31 -22.98 -3.73
C ARG A 230 -13.05 -21.65 -3.91
N THR A 231 -14.35 -21.62 -3.64
CA THR A 231 -15.16 -20.40 -3.69
C THR A 231 -14.72 -19.35 -2.69
N ARG A 232 -14.32 -19.75 -1.47
CA ARG A 232 -13.76 -18.84 -0.44
C ARG A 232 -12.34 -18.40 -0.78
N ALA A 233 -11.50 -19.30 -1.29
CA ALA A 233 -10.16 -18.95 -1.77
C ALA A 233 -10.20 -18.00 -2.97
N ALA A 234 -11.28 -18.08 -3.77
CA ALA A 234 -11.53 -17.22 -4.92
C ALA A 234 -12.31 -15.94 -4.60
N THR A 235 -12.55 -15.58 -3.32
CA THR A 235 -13.22 -14.30 -3.01
C THR A 235 -12.33 -13.12 -3.36
N PRO A 236 -12.85 -12.08 -4.04
CA PRO A 236 -12.10 -10.88 -4.32
C PRO A 236 -11.75 -10.16 -3.00
N THR A 237 -10.47 -9.93 -2.76
CA THR A 237 -10.07 -8.96 -1.74
C THR A 237 -10.39 -7.56 -2.24
N ALA A 238 -10.69 -6.64 -1.30
CA ALA A 238 -11.01 -5.25 -1.59
C ALA A 238 -10.10 -4.66 -2.66
N SER A 239 -10.66 -4.20 -3.77
CA SER A 239 -9.86 -3.76 -4.90
C SER A 239 -9.12 -2.47 -4.57
N GLU A 240 -7.81 -2.53 -4.56
CA GLU A 240 -6.93 -1.37 -4.44
C GLU A 240 -7.09 -0.40 -5.63
N THR A 241 -7.73 -0.87 -6.69
CA THR A 241 -8.04 -0.09 -7.90
C THR A 241 -8.85 1.16 -7.57
N GLY A 242 -9.76 1.09 -6.60
CA GLY A 242 -10.50 2.26 -6.10
C GLY A 242 -9.57 3.38 -5.60
N THR A 243 -8.53 3.04 -4.89
CA THR A 243 -7.54 4.00 -4.38
C THR A 243 -6.78 4.69 -5.51
N VAL A 244 -6.41 3.95 -6.58
CA VAL A 244 -5.78 4.52 -7.77
C VAL A 244 -6.71 5.55 -8.44
N PHE A 245 -8.01 5.27 -8.52
CA PHE A 245 -8.97 6.22 -9.09
C PHE A 245 -9.22 7.44 -8.20
N VAL A 246 -9.15 7.32 -6.88
CA VAL A 246 -9.21 8.47 -5.96
C VAL A 246 -8.00 9.38 -6.15
N LEU A 247 -6.80 8.82 -6.08
CA LEU A 247 -5.56 9.59 -6.23
C LEU A 247 -5.41 10.16 -7.65
N GLY A 248 -5.69 9.37 -8.68
CA GLY A 248 -5.67 9.81 -10.07
C GLY A 248 -6.73 10.87 -10.38
N GLY A 249 -7.93 10.73 -9.80
CA GLY A 249 -8.99 11.71 -9.89
C GLY A 249 -8.61 13.05 -9.25
N LEU A 250 -7.96 13.04 -8.09
CA LEU A 250 -7.44 14.23 -7.44
C LEU A 250 -6.40 14.93 -8.33
N ALA A 251 -5.44 14.17 -8.87
CA ALA A 251 -4.44 14.70 -9.82
C ALA A 251 -5.08 15.27 -11.10
N LEU A 252 -6.17 14.68 -11.60
CA LEU A 252 -6.91 15.20 -12.75
C LEU A 252 -7.66 16.51 -12.44
N ILE A 253 -8.16 16.66 -11.23
CA ILE A 253 -8.76 17.93 -10.78
C ILE A 253 -7.73 19.04 -10.76
N GLU A 254 -6.53 18.73 -10.24
CA GLU A 254 -5.41 19.67 -10.28
C GLU A 254 -5.07 20.08 -11.71
N ALA A 255 -4.92 19.13 -12.60
CA ALA A 255 -4.68 19.38 -14.01
C ALA A 255 -5.80 20.20 -14.64
N ALA A 256 -7.06 19.94 -14.29
CA ALA A 256 -8.21 20.71 -14.77
C ALA A 256 -8.19 22.17 -14.28
N LEU A 257 -7.78 22.43 -13.03
CA LEU A 257 -7.66 23.78 -12.48
C LEU A 257 -6.57 24.57 -13.20
N ILE A 258 -5.43 23.94 -13.47
CA ILE A 258 -4.33 24.56 -14.22
C ILE A 258 -4.73 24.80 -15.68
N ALA A 259 -5.33 23.81 -16.30
CA ALA A 259 -5.85 23.94 -17.67
C ALA A 259 -6.92 25.04 -17.74
N SER A 260 -7.77 25.20 -16.71
CA SER A 260 -8.74 26.29 -16.62
C SER A 260 -8.07 27.67 -16.60
N ALA A 261 -6.98 27.82 -15.85
CA ALA A 261 -6.18 29.04 -15.88
C ALA A 261 -5.57 29.28 -17.26
N ALA A 262 -5.04 28.24 -17.92
CA ALA A 262 -4.51 28.34 -19.28
C ALA A 262 -5.58 28.72 -20.32
N PHE A 263 -6.78 28.13 -20.22
CA PHE A 263 -7.93 28.50 -21.05
C PHE A 263 -8.34 29.99 -20.82
N ALA A 264 -8.40 30.42 -19.56
CA ALA A 264 -8.73 31.81 -19.24
C ALA A 264 -7.75 32.78 -19.88
N VAL A 265 -6.45 32.49 -19.89
CA VAL A 265 -5.42 33.27 -20.57
C VAL A 265 -5.59 33.27 -22.09
N SER A 266 -5.83 32.11 -22.67
CA SER A 266 -6.07 31.93 -24.11
C SER A 266 -7.25 32.77 -24.58
N ILE A 267 -8.37 32.70 -23.86
CA ILE A 267 -9.58 33.47 -24.14
C ILE A 267 -9.34 34.97 -24.05
N ARG A 268 -8.66 35.50 -23.03
CA ARG A 268 -8.36 36.90 -22.87
C ARG A 268 -7.56 37.48 -24.05
N ARG A 269 -6.62 36.70 -24.60
CA ARG A 269 -5.86 37.13 -25.79
C ARG A 269 -6.69 37.17 -27.06
N ARG A 270 -7.76 36.35 -27.14
CA ARG A 270 -8.69 36.27 -28.27
C ARG A 270 -9.99 37.02 -28.02
N GLN A 271 -10.05 37.89 -26.99
CA GLN A 271 -11.25 38.65 -26.68
C GLN A 271 -11.74 39.49 -27.86
N ARG A 272 -10.81 40.06 -28.67
CA ARG A 272 -11.15 40.79 -29.88
C ARG A 272 -11.78 39.88 -30.94
N ASP A 273 -11.24 38.70 -31.17
CA ASP A 273 -11.78 37.73 -32.14
C ASP A 273 -13.17 37.24 -31.70
N LEU A 274 -13.35 36.97 -30.39
CA LEU A 274 -14.64 36.63 -29.80
C LEU A 274 -15.62 37.82 -29.86
N GLY A 275 -15.12 39.04 -29.66
CA GLY A 275 -15.90 40.25 -29.82
C GLY A 275 -16.37 40.51 -31.26
N LEU A 276 -15.51 40.23 -32.25
CA LEU A 276 -15.87 40.25 -33.68
C LEU A 276 -16.91 39.23 -34.05
N LEU A 277 -16.82 37.99 -33.48
CA LEU A 277 -17.84 36.97 -33.65
C LEU A 277 -19.19 37.43 -33.06
N GLY A 278 -19.16 38.08 -31.88
CA GLY A 278 -20.37 38.65 -31.29
C GLY A 278 -20.94 39.78 -32.10
N ALA A 279 -20.11 40.68 -32.68
CA ALA A 279 -20.50 41.79 -33.57
C ALA A 279 -21.10 41.28 -34.90
N ALA A 280 -20.66 40.10 -35.35
CA ALA A 280 -21.19 39.41 -36.54
C ALA A 280 -22.50 38.61 -36.23
N GLY A 281 -23.15 38.84 -35.09
CA GLY A 281 -24.42 38.18 -34.71
C GLY A 281 -24.27 36.84 -33.96
N GLY A 282 -23.06 36.52 -33.45
CA GLY A 282 -22.84 35.35 -32.64
C GLY A 282 -23.50 35.46 -31.25
N GLU A 283 -24.41 34.55 -30.93
CA GLU A 283 -25.02 34.46 -29.61
C GLU A 283 -24.02 33.99 -28.51
N PRO A 284 -24.25 34.32 -27.23
CA PRO A 284 -23.45 33.87 -26.12
C PRO A 284 -23.26 32.31 -26.06
N GLY A 285 -24.28 31.58 -26.54
CA GLY A 285 -24.23 30.13 -26.68
C GLY A 285 -23.20 29.64 -27.72
N HIS A 286 -23.02 30.36 -28.82
CA HIS A 286 -22.01 30.03 -29.85
C HIS A 286 -20.59 30.27 -29.35
N LEU A 287 -20.37 31.35 -28.58
CA LEU A 287 -19.09 31.67 -27.97
C LEU A 287 -18.67 30.58 -26.94
N ARG A 288 -19.63 30.14 -26.09
CA ARG A 288 -19.42 29.05 -25.15
C ARG A 288 -19.06 27.74 -25.86
N ALA A 289 -19.85 27.38 -26.89
CA ALA A 289 -19.64 26.17 -27.66
C ALA A 289 -18.26 26.12 -28.35
N THR A 290 -17.76 27.25 -28.82
CA THR A 290 -16.42 27.35 -29.43
C THR A 290 -15.31 27.05 -28.43
N VAL A 291 -15.40 27.60 -27.21
CA VAL A 291 -14.40 27.36 -26.14
C VAL A 291 -14.51 25.93 -25.63
N LEU A 292 -15.72 25.42 -25.42
CA LEU A 292 -15.93 24.03 -24.99
C LEU A 292 -15.46 23.04 -26.06
N ALA A 293 -15.62 23.35 -27.34
CA ALA A 293 -15.13 22.50 -28.43
C ALA A 293 -13.58 22.46 -28.48
N GLU A 294 -12.92 23.58 -28.19
CA GLU A 294 -11.44 23.60 -28.01
C GLU A 294 -11.03 22.73 -26.82
N GLY A 295 -11.72 22.88 -25.66
CA GLY A 295 -11.49 22.05 -24.48
C GLY A 295 -11.75 20.58 -24.71
N ALA A 296 -12.84 20.22 -25.39
CA ALA A 296 -13.15 18.84 -25.73
C ALA A 296 -12.10 18.21 -26.64
N LEU A 297 -11.63 18.94 -27.66
CA LEU A 297 -10.58 18.42 -28.56
C LEU A 297 -9.28 18.18 -27.85
N LEU A 298 -8.82 19.14 -27.01
CA LEU A 298 -7.59 18.99 -26.23
C LEU A 298 -7.76 17.92 -25.14
N GLY A 299 -8.96 17.79 -24.57
CA GLY A 299 -9.32 16.75 -23.64
C GLY A 299 -9.25 15.36 -24.26
N VAL A 300 -9.83 15.18 -25.46
CA VAL A 300 -9.75 13.89 -26.18
C VAL A 300 -8.31 13.53 -26.51
N VAL A 301 -7.54 14.49 -27.06
CA VAL A 301 -6.12 14.26 -27.39
C VAL A 301 -5.30 13.95 -26.14
N GLY A 302 -5.51 14.70 -25.04
CA GLY A 302 -4.84 14.48 -23.77
C GLY A 302 -5.22 13.14 -23.13
N ALA A 303 -6.53 12.82 -23.10
CA ALA A 303 -7.02 11.58 -22.48
C ALA A 303 -6.56 10.34 -23.26
N LEU A 304 -6.74 10.31 -24.57
CA LEU A 304 -6.29 9.18 -25.40
C LEU A 304 -4.76 9.06 -25.43
N GLY A 305 -4.06 10.22 -25.53
CA GLY A 305 -2.61 10.25 -25.42
C GLY A 305 -2.11 9.76 -24.06
N GLY A 306 -2.81 10.15 -22.97
CA GLY A 306 -2.51 9.69 -21.62
C GLY A 306 -2.69 8.18 -21.45
N VAL A 307 -3.81 7.63 -21.93
CA VAL A 307 -4.03 6.16 -21.91
C VAL A 307 -2.96 5.45 -22.72
N GLY A 308 -2.65 5.92 -23.95
CA GLY A 308 -1.60 5.32 -24.77
C GLY A 308 -0.22 5.35 -24.10
N LEU A 309 0.15 6.49 -23.50
CA LEU A 309 1.39 6.60 -22.72
C LEU A 309 1.38 5.72 -21.48
N GLY A 310 0.22 5.56 -20.80
CA GLY A 310 0.05 4.66 -19.67
C GLY A 310 0.28 3.20 -20.03
N VAL A 311 -0.27 2.75 -21.18
CA VAL A 311 -0.02 1.41 -21.73
C VAL A 311 1.47 1.22 -22.04
N ILE A 312 2.11 2.20 -22.70
CA ILE A 312 3.55 2.14 -23.02
C ILE A 312 4.38 2.08 -21.74
N ALA A 313 4.06 2.91 -20.73
CA ALA A 313 4.76 2.91 -19.46
C ALA A 313 4.63 1.56 -18.73
N ALA A 314 3.42 0.99 -18.65
CA ALA A 314 3.19 -0.33 -18.07
C ALA A 314 3.93 -1.44 -18.86
N ALA A 315 3.88 -1.39 -20.20
CA ALA A 315 4.62 -2.34 -21.04
C ALA A 315 6.14 -2.25 -20.86
N SER A 316 6.66 -1.03 -20.63
CA SER A 316 8.09 -0.84 -20.36
C SER A 316 8.49 -1.37 -18.98
N LEU A 317 7.56 -1.38 -18.01
CA LEU A 317 7.80 -1.91 -16.68
C LEU A 317 7.59 -3.43 -16.59
N ALA A 318 6.80 -4.01 -17.51
CA ALA A 318 6.41 -5.42 -17.49
C ALA A 318 7.59 -6.40 -17.29
N PRO A 319 8.77 -6.25 -17.95
CA PRO A 319 9.89 -7.17 -17.77
C PRO A 319 10.48 -7.19 -16.33
N TRP A 320 10.19 -6.17 -15.56
CA TRP A 320 10.70 -6.02 -14.19
C TRP A 320 9.67 -6.45 -13.13
N LEU A 321 8.40 -6.64 -13.50
CA LEU A 321 7.33 -6.93 -12.55
C LEU A 321 7.57 -8.25 -11.82
N ASP A 322 8.03 -9.29 -12.48
CA ASP A 322 8.32 -10.58 -11.87
C ASP A 322 9.38 -10.46 -10.76
N GLN A 323 10.45 -9.67 -11.02
CA GLN A 323 11.51 -9.43 -10.05
C GLN A 323 11.07 -8.51 -8.89
N LEU A 324 10.18 -7.55 -9.17
CA LEU A 324 9.67 -6.62 -8.16
C LEU A 324 8.65 -7.25 -7.22
N THR A 325 7.91 -8.25 -7.70
CA THR A 325 6.84 -8.91 -6.95
C THR A 325 7.24 -10.31 -6.46
N ASP A 326 8.40 -10.82 -6.88
CA ASP A 326 8.83 -12.21 -6.66
C ASP A 326 7.78 -13.24 -7.08
N ARG A 327 7.01 -12.92 -8.13
CA ARG A 327 5.91 -13.74 -8.65
C ARG A 327 5.93 -13.79 -10.16
N ARG A 328 5.43 -14.88 -10.74
CA ARG A 328 5.19 -14.96 -12.18
C ARG A 328 3.91 -14.22 -12.53
N ASN A 329 4.05 -13.01 -13.03
CA ASN A 329 2.91 -12.20 -13.42
C ASN A 329 2.36 -12.65 -14.80
N PRO A 330 1.03 -12.54 -15.03
CA PRO A 330 0.45 -12.79 -16.35
C PRO A 330 0.94 -11.74 -17.35
N PRO A 331 0.75 -11.97 -18.66
CA PRO A 331 0.83 -10.90 -19.64
C PRO A 331 -0.02 -9.70 -19.20
N LEU A 332 0.41 -8.48 -19.57
CA LEU A 332 -0.26 -7.25 -19.12
C LEU A 332 -1.79 -7.33 -19.25
N VAL A 333 -2.46 -7.15 -18.13
CA VAL A 333 -3.92 -7.18 -18.06
C VAL A 333 -4.47 -5.82 -18.46
N LEU A 334 -5.01 -5.75 -19.67
CA LEU A 334 -5.66 -4.55 -20.21
C LEU A 334 -7.17 -4.66 -20.04
N LEU A 335 -7.72 -3.97 -19.07
CA LEU A 335 -9.17 -3.93 -18.82
C LEU A 335 -9.78 -2.70 -19.51
N PRO A 336 -10.46 -2.86 -20.68
CA PRO A 336 -10.94 -1.74 -21.48
C PRO A 336 -11.88 -0.79 -20.75
N HIS A 337 -12.68 -1.30 -19.83
CA HIS A 337 -13.63 -0.48 -19.05
C HIS A 337 -12.92 0.49 -18.11
N TRP A 338 -11.83 0.08 -17.43
CA TRP A 338 -11.05 0.96 -16.58
C TRP A 338 -10.28 2.01 -17.39
N LEU A 339 -9.72 1.62 -18.53
CA LEU A 339 -9.04 2.55 -19.44
C LEU A 339 -10.02 3.57 -20.04
N ALA A 340 -11.22 3.12 -20.40
CA ALA A 340 -12.28 4.00 -20.87
C ALA A 340 -12.73 4.96 -19.75
N LEU A 341 -12.87 4.49 -18.54
CA LEU A 341 -13.20 5.32 -17.37
C LEU A 341 -12.13 6.38 -17.13
N ALA A 342 -10.85 6.01 -17.15
CA ALA A 342 -9.74 6.96 -17.04
C ALA A 342 -9.79 8.04 -18.13
N ALA A 343 -10.03 7.64 -19.38
CA ALA A 343 -10.18 8.57 -20.51
C ALA A 343 -11.40 9.48 -20.33
N LEU A 344 -12.54 8.96 -19.89
CA LEU A 344 -13.76 9.74 -19.64
C LEU A 344 -13.57 10.77 -18.52
N ILE A 345 -12.91 10.38 -17.42
CA ILE A 345 -12.59 11.29 -16.32
C ILE A 345 -11.65 12.38 -16.81
N GLY A 346 -10.62 12.04 -17.62
CA GLY A 346 -9.72 13.02 -18.24
C GLY A 346 -10.45 13.99 -19.17
N LEU A 347 -11.36 13.48 -19.99
CA LEU A 347 -12.21 14.33 -20.86
C LEU A 347 -13.15 15.23 -20.05
N ALA A 348 -13.77 14.69 -19.00
CA ALA A 348 -14.63 15.45 -18.10
C ALA A 348 -13.84 16.57 -17.41
N ALA A 349 -12.63 16.28 -16.92
CA ALA A 349 -11.73 17.27 -16.32
C ALA A 349 -11.39 18.40 -17.31
N ALA A 350 -11.10 18.07 -18.57
CA ALA A 350 -10.85 19.05 -19.62
C ALA A 350 -12.06 19.93 -19.95
N LEU A 351 -13.26 19.34 -20.00
CA LEU A 351 -14.50 20.07 -20.21
C LEU A 351 -14.84 21.00 -19.04
N LEU A 352 -14.65 20.53 -17.81
CA LEU A 352 -14.80 21.36 -16.61
C LEU A 352 -13.79 22.50 -16.58
N ALA A 353 -12.53 22.24 -16.96
CA ALA A 353 -11.48 23.25 -17.10
C ALA A 353 -11.87 24.36 -18.10
N ALA A 354 -12.51 23.99 -19.19
CA ALA A 354 -12.98 24.96 -20.20
C ALA A 354 -14.31 25.64 -19.83
N ALA A 355 -15.12 25.04 -18.95
CA ALA A 355 -16.49 25.52 -18.68
C ALA A 355 -16.57 26.89 -18.01
N VAL A 356 -15.72 27.15 -16.99
CA VAL A 356 -15.69 28.44 -16.28
C VAL A 356 -15.17 29.54 -17.20
N PRO A 357 -14.03 29.39 -17.91
CA PRO A 357 -13.58 30.33 -18.91
C PRO A 357 -14.59 30.58 -20.05
N ALA A 358 -15.29 29.55 -20.50
CA ALA A 358 -16.32 29.67 -21.55
C ALA A 358 -17.51 30.52 -21.10
N ARG A 359 -17.97 30.28 -19.84
CA ARG A 359 -19.06 31.11 -19.26
C ARG A 359 -18.64 32.57 -19.08
N THR A 360 -17.43 32.84 -18.63
CA THR A 360 -16.93 34.22 -18.44
C THR A 360 -16.74 34.92 -19.80
N ALA A 361 -16.22 34.25 -20.81
CA ALA A 361 -16.04 34.77 -22.16
C ALA A 361 -17.37 35.16 -22.80
N SER A 362 -18.41 34.37 -22.61
CA SER A 362 -19.74 34.65 -23.20
C SER A 362 -20.52 35.76 -22.53
N ARG A 363 -20.09 36.23 -21.35
CA ARG A 363 -20.74 37.32 -20.59
C ARG A 363 -20.06 38.68 -20.77
N VAL A 364 -18.93 38.72 -21.48
CA VAL A 364 -18.23 40.01 -21.74
C VAL A 364 -19.00 40.78 -22.80
N PRO A 365 -19.46 42.03 -22.53
CA PRO A 365 -20.12 42.85 -23.52
C PRO A 365 -19.22 43.10 -24.73
N VAL A 366 -19.77 43.04 -25.93
CA VAL A 366 -19.01 43.20 -27.19
C VAL A 366 -18.23 44.52 -27.19
N LEU A 367 -18.84 45.59 -26.69
CA LEU A 367 -18.20 46.91 -26.61
C LEU A 367 -17.00 46.92 -25.66
N ALA A 368 -17.09 46.20 -24.51
CA ALA A 368 -15.99 46.05 -23.57
C ALA A 368 -14.86 45.16 -24.12
N ALA A 369 -15.23 44.12 -24.90
CA ALA A 369 -14.24 43.26 -25.58
C ALA A 369 -13.45 44.02 -26.66
N LEU A 370 -14.08 44.91 -27.36
CA LEU A 370 -13.43 45.72 -28.39
C LEU A 370 -12.66 46.91 -27.81
N SER A 371 -13.15 47.55 -26.71
CA SER A 371 -12.53 48.70 -26.07
C SER A 371 -11.41 48.37 -25.09
N GLY A 372 -11.20 47.08 -24.75
CA GLY A 372 -10.17 46.65 -23.83
C GLY A 372 -10.40 47.04 -22.35
N ARG A 373 -11.59 47.55 -21.98
CA ARG A 373 -11.93 47.90 -20.59
C ARG A 373 -12.03 46.67 -19.71
N ARG A 374 -11.43 46.74 -18.53
CA ARG A 374 -11.39 45.63 -17.56
C ARG A 374 -12.64 45.63 -16.68
N PRO A 375 -13.29 44.46 -16.48
CA PRO A 375 -14.43 44.33 -15.55
C PRO A 375 -13.97 44.50 -14.09
N VAL A 376 -14.87 45.07 -13.27
CA VAL A 376 -14.68 45.24 -11.83
C VAL A 376 -14.69 43.87 -11.13
N SER A 377 -13.74 43.66 -10.22
CA SER A 377 -13.66 42.40 -9.46
C SER A 377 -14.75 42.31 -8.41
N ALA A 378 -15.28 41.08 -8.19
CA ALA A 378 -16.23 40.81 -7.12
C ALA A 378 -15.64 41.08 -5.71
N PRO A 379 -16.49 41.49 -4.74
CA PRO A 379 -16.05 41.73 -3.37
C PRO A 379 -15.47 40.45 -2.73
N ALA A 380 -14.30 40.56 -2.06
CA ALA A 380 -13.57 39.41 -1.51
C ALA A 380 -14.32 38.66 -0.38
N HIS A 381 -15.17 39.32 0.38
CA HIS A 381 -15.98 38.69 1.43
C HIS A 381 -17.07 37.76 0.87
N ARG A 382 -17.57 37.99 -0.34
CA ARG A 382 -18.49 37.06 -1.02
C ARG A 382 -17.78 35.77 -1.46
N THR A 383 -16.55 35.87 -1.96
CA THR A 383 -15.75 34.72 -2.34
C THR A 383 -15.35 33.89 -1.12
N LEU A 384 -15.07 34.52 0.01
CA LEU A 384 -14.80 33.83 1.28
C LEU A 384 -16.03 33.02 1.75
N ARG A 385 -17.21 33.67 1.81
CA ARG A 385 -18.46 32.97 2.25
C ARG A 385 -18.78 31.79 1.33
N LEU A 386 -18.66 31.98 0.02
CA LEU A 386 -18.86 30.90 -0.94
C LEU A 386 -17.81 29.80 -0.76
N GLY A 387 -16.55 30.16 -0.57
CA GLY A 387 -15.45 29.22 -0.35
C GLY A 387 -15.68 28.36 0.90
N LEU A 388 -15.97 29.00 2.04
CA LEU A 388 -16.27 28.30 3.29
C LEU A 388 -17.51 27.41 3.19
N ALA A 389 -18.58 27.88 2.52
CA ALA A 389 -19.76 27.06 2.28
C ALA A 389 -19.43 25.83 1.41
N THR A 390 -18.58 25.99 0.39
CA THR A 390 -18.13 24.89 -0.46
C THR A 390 -17.27 23.89 0.32
N VAL A 391 -16.38 24.38 1.19
CA VAL A 391 -15.59 23.51 2.10
C VAL A 391 -16.51 22.73 3.04
N ALA A 392 -17.49 23.42 3.65
CA ALA A 392 -18.46 22.76 4.55
C ALA A 392 -19.27 21.66 3.83
N VAL A 393 -19.75 21.96 2.61
CA VAL A 393 -20.45 20.97 1.79
C VAL A 393 -19.50 19.80 1.44
N GLY A 394 -18.27 20.09 1.07
CA GLY A 394 -17.25 19.08 0.79
C GLY A 394 -17.00 18.18 2.00
N PHE A 395 -16.87 18.77 3.19
CA PHE A 395 -16.71 18.04 4.44
C PHE A 395 -17.91 17.12 4.74
N VAL A 396 -19.14 17.63 4.59
CA VAL A 396 -20.37 16.85 4.81
C VAL A 396 -20.46 15.68 3.82
N ILE A 397 -20.08 15.88 2.56
CA ILE A 397 -20.08 14.81 1.55
C ILE A 397 -18.98 13.76 1.87
N THR A 398 -17.79 14.20 2.30
CA THR A 398 -16.73 13.28 2.75
C THR A 398 -17.19 12.46 3.95
N LEU A 399 -17.79 13.10 4.95
CA LEU A 399 -18.35 12.42 6.13
C LEU A 399 -19.46 11.43 5.73
N ALA A 400 -20.37 11.83 4.86
CA ALA A 400 -21.43 10.94 4.36
C ALA A 400 -20.86 9.72 3.62
N GLY A 401 -19.80 9.91 2.81
CA GLY A 401 -19.10 8.82 2.15
C GLY A 401 -18.43 7.87 3.14
N SER A 402 -17.80 8.42 4.18
CA SER A 402 -17.17 7.63 5.24
C SER A 402 -18.18 6.82 6.05
N LEU A 403 -19.32 7.42 6.45
CA LEU A 403 -20.39 6.73 7.15
C LEU A 403 -21.08 5.67 6.28
N TYR A 404 -21.23 5.94 4.97
CA TYR A 404 -21.75 4.96 4.03
C TYR A 404 -20.85 3.72 3.94
N ARG A 405 -19.53 3.90 3.95
CA ARG A 405 -18.55 2.81 3.93
C ARG A 405 -18.66 1.92 5.16
N LEU A 406 -18.88 2.50 6.35
CA LEU A 406 -19.04 1.75 7.60
C LEU A 406 -20.30 0.87 7.62
N GLN A 407 -21.35 1.25 6.88
CA GLN A 407 -22.63 0.54 6.84
C GLN A 407 -22.76 -0.43 5.67
N SER A 408 -21.98 -0.25 4.62
CA SER A 408 -22.10 -0.98 3.36
C SER A 408 -20.75 -1.57 2.96
N ALA A 409 -20.75 -2.85 2.62
CA ALA A 409 -19.62 -3.46 1.97
C ALA A 409 -19.35 -2.75 0.63
N GLU A 410 -18.13 -2.81 0.17
CA GLU A 410 -17.47 -2.22 -0.98
C GLU A 410 -18.34 -1.77 -2.17
N GLY A 411 -18.07 -0.57 -2.66
CA GLY A 411 -18.72 -0.06 -3.88
C GLY A 411 -18.11 1.24 -4.39
N ILE A 412 -18.29 1.53 -5.65
CA ILE A 412 -17.83 2.76 -6.31
C ILE A 412 -18.44 4.03 -5.69
N THR A 413 -19.54 3.89 -4.96
CA THR A 413 -20.31 5.02 -4.41
C THR A 413 -19.55 5.78 -3.35
N TRP A 414 -18.93 5.09 -2.39
CA TRP A 414 -18.15 5.75 -1.32
C TRP A 414 -16.92 6.46 -1.89
N THR A 415 -16.22 5.84 -2.86
CA THR A 415 -15.09 6.43 -3.56
C THR A 415 -15.50 7.71 -4.29
N ALA A 416 -16.64 7.70 -4.97
CA ALA A 416 -17.18 8.86 -5.66
C ALA A 416 -17.55 10.00 -4.68
N LEU A 417 -18.10 9.68 -3.51
CA LEU A 417 -18.40 10.66 -2.47
C LEU A 417 -17.14 11.27 -1.89
N LEU A 418 -16.12 10.47 -1.54
CA LEU A 418 -14.83 10.97 -1.05
C LEU A 418 -14.16 11.89 -2.07
N LEU A 419 -14.11 11.46 -3.34
CA LEU A 419 -13.54 12.25 -4.42
C LEU A 419 -14.31 13.57 -4.60
N THR A 420 -15.63 13.53 -4.59
CA THR A 420 -16.46 14.74 -4.69
C THR A 420 -16.22 15.69 -3.54
N GLY A 421 -16.13 15.19 -2.32
CA GLY A 421 -15.77 15.97 -1.13
C GLY A 421 -14.41 16.61 -1.22
N ALA A 422 -13.39 15.86 -1.66
CA ALA A 422 -12.03 16.37 -1.89
C ALA A 422 -12.01 17.51 -2.92
N VAL A 423 -12.70 17.33 -4.05
CA VAL A 423 -12.85 18.37 -5.09
C VAL A 423 -13.44 19.66 -4.52
N LEU A 424 -14.54 19.52 -3.81
CA LEU A 424 -15.22 20.68 -3.21
C LEU A 424 -14.34 21.34 -2.15
N GLY A 425 -13.58 20.57 -1.39
CA GLY A 425 -12.58 21.07 -0.43
C GLY A 425 -11.54 21.94 -1.13
N VAL A 426 -10.86 21.41 -2.14
CA VAL A 426 -9.84 22.13 -2.91
C VAL A 426 -10.40 23.39 -3.57
N LEU A 427 -11.56 23.28 -4.21
CA LEU A 427 -12.22 24.44 -4.85
C LEU A 427 -12.65 25.49 -3.82
N GLY A 428 -13.14 25.04 -2.66
CA GLY A 428 -13.58 25.92 -1.59
C GLY A 428 -12.41 26.68 -0.95
N PHE A 429 -11.31 26.00 -0.62
CA PHE A 429 -10.10 26.65 -0.13
C PHE A 429 -9.50 27.58 -1.19
N GLY A 430 -9.50 27.19 -2.47
CA GLY A 430 -9.10 28.02 -3.58
C GLY A 430 -9.95 29.30 -3.70
N ALA A 431 -11.27 29.20 -3.49
CA ALA A 431 -12.17 30.36 -3.48
C ALA A 431 -11.95 31.30 -2.30
N CYS A 432 -11.31 30.85 -1.21
CA CYS A 432 -10.89 31.71 -0.09
C CYS A 432 -9.63 32.54 -0.40
N SER A 433 -8.84 32.14 -1.39
CA SER A 433 -7.55 32.81 -1.71
C SER A 433 -7.65 34.28 -2.02
N PRO A 434 -8.69 34.85 -2.71
CA PRO A 434 -8.79 36.28 -2.96
C PRO A 434 -8.98 37.11 -1.68
N TRP A 435 -9.65 36.55 -0.67
CA TRP A 435 -9.82 37.20 0.61
C TRP A 435 -8.50 37.21 1.42
N LEU A 436 -7.76 36.12 1.37
CA LEU A 436 -6.47 36.01 2.06
C LEU A 436 -5.46 36.98 1.44
N LEU A 437 -5.44 37.14 0.10
CA LEU A 437 -4.63 38.11 -0.58
C LEU A 437 -4.95 39.55 -0.13
N GLU A 438 -6.25 39.87 0.04
CA GLU A 438 -6.69 41.22 0.52
C GLU A 438 -6.27 41.41 1.99
N ARG A 439 -6.34 40.39 2.84
CA ARG A 439 -5.89 40.51 4.24
C ARG A 439 -4.37 40.70 4.36
N LEU A 440 -3.60 39.96 3.57
CA LEU A 440 -2.16 40.07 3.55
C LEU A 440 -1.66 41.41 3.01
N GLU A 441 -2.43 42.10 2.18
CA GLU A 441 -2.10 43.46 1.72
C GLU A 441 -1.85 44.42 2.88
N LYS A 442 -2.51 44.21 4.04
CA LYS A 442 -2.31 45.03 5.23
C LYS A 442 -0.90 44.94 5.82
N VAL A 443 -0.20 43.84 5.56
CA VAL A 443 1.20 43.62 5.97
C VAL A 443 2.19 44.24 4.98
N ALA A 444 1.75 44.63 3.79
CA ALA A 444 2.62 45.18 2.75
C ALA A 444 3.49 46.38 3.20
N PRO A 445 3.03 47.31 4.07
CA PRO A 445 3.85 48.42 4.51
C PRO A 445 5.13 48.05 5.24
N SER A 446 5.15 46.90 5.96
CA SER A 446 6.29 46.39 6.73
C SER A 446 7.34 45.68 5.88
N LEU A 447 7.04 45.42 4.62
CA LEU A 447 7.92 44.62 3.74
C LEU A 447 8.90 45.51 2.94
N PRO A 448 10.08 44.96 2.54
CA PRO A 448 10.98 45.61 1.58
C PRO A 448 10.29 45.92 0.25
N LEU A 449 10.90 46.79 -0.58
CA LEU A 449 10.28 47.35 -1.79
C LEU A 449 9.72 46.29 -2.75
N ALA A 450 10.49 45.23 -3.08
CA ALA A 450 10.08 44.26 -4.06
C ALA A 450 8.90 43.39 -3.58
N PRO A 451 8.89 42.78 -2.40
CA PRO A 451 7.73 42.03 -1.88
C PRO A 451 6.55 42.94 -1.55
N ARG A 452 6.77 44.21 -1.16
CA ARG A 452 5.70 45.22 -0.97
C ARG A 452 4.93 45.49 -2.26
N ILE A 453 5.64 45.73 -3.35
CA ILE A 453 5.03 45.95 -4.67
C ILE A 453 4.32 44.67 -5.13
N ALA A 454 4.99 43.52 -4.99
CA ALA A 454 4.46 42.21 -5.36
C ALA A 454 3.14 41.90 -4.63
N LEU A 455 3.07 42.10 -3.31
CA LEU A 455 1.89 41.85 -2.51
C LEU A 455 0.72 42.78 -2.87
N ARG A 456 0.97 44.07 -3.01
CA ARG A 456 -0.06 45.03 -3.48
C ARG A 456 -0.56 44.71 -4.88
N ASP A 457 0.33 44.33 -5.79
CA ASP A 457 -0.06 43.95 -7.15
C ASP A 457 -0.87 42.66 -7.16
N THR A 458 -0.47 41.66 -6.38
CA THR A 458 -1.22 40.39 -6.25
C THR A 458 -2.61 40.60 -5.64
N ALA A 459 -2.75 41.42 -4.62
CA ALA A 459 -4.03 41.77 -4.02
C ALA A 459 -4.93 42.58 -4.97
N ARG A 460 -4.37 43.58 -5.70
CA ARG A 460 -5.11 44.36 -6.69
C ARG A 460 -5.68 43.49 -7.81
N PHE A 461 -4.93 42.49 -8.26
CA PHE A 461 -5.33 41.56 -9.33
C PHE A 461 -5.80 40.22 -8.81
N ARG A 462 -6.42 40.14 -7.61
CA ARG A 462 -6.86 38.92 -6.94
C ARG A 462 -7.73 37.99 -7.78
N SER A 463 -8.60 38.53 -8.63
CA SER A 463 -9.45 37.74 -9.54
C SER A 463 -8.66 37.00 -10.64
N ARG A 464 -7.45 37.49 -10.93
CA ARG A 464 -6.53 36.87 -11.87
C ARG A 464 -5.63 35.83 -11.17
N ASN A 465 -5.20 36.14 -9.96
CA ASN A 465 -4.25 35.34 -9.21
C ASN A 465 -4.94 34.16 -8.48
N GLY A 466 -6.25 34.28 -8.17
CA GLY A 466 -7.01 33.24 -7.51
C GLY A 466 -6.90 31.84 -8.19
N PRO A 467 -7.17 31.73 -9.49
CA PRO A 467 -7.03 30.42 -10.18
C PRO A 467 -5.60 29.87 -10.15
N ILE A 468 -4.56 30.74 -10.18
CA ILE A 468 -3.16 30.29 -10.08
C ILE A 468 -2.88 29.75 -8.69
N VAL A 469 -3.33 30.44 -7.64
CA VAL A 469 -3.20 29.96 -6.25
C VAL A 469 -3.94 28.64 -6.08
N THR A 470 -5.17 28.53 -6.62
CA THR A 470 -5.95 27.29 -6.52
C THR A 470 -5.27 26.11 -7.22
N ALA A 471 -4.64 26.34 -8.36
CA ALA A 471 -3.92 25.28 -9.09
C ALA A 471 -2.68 24.80 -8.31
N VAL A 472 -1.90 25.73 -7.75
CA VAL A 472 -0.73 25.40 -6.93
C VAL A 472 -1.16 24.74 -5.61
N LEU A 473 -2.23 25.24 -4.98
CA LEU A 473 -2.84 24.67 -3.77
C LEU A 473 -3.24 23.21 -4.01
N ALA A 474 -3.91 22.92 -5.12
CA ALA A 474 -4.35 21.58 -5.44
C ALA A 474 -3.17 20.61 -5.52
N ALA A 475 -2.10 20.98 -6.25
CA ALA A 475 -0.89 20.16 -6.38
C ALA A 475 -0.25 19.82 -5.04
N PHE A 476 -0.17 20.80 -4.14
CA PHE A 476 0.40 20.57 -2.81
C PHE A 476 -0.55 19.86 -1.85
N ALA A 477 -1.86 20.05 -2.01
CA ALA A 477 -2.85 19.29 -1.26
C ALA A 477 -2.71 17.79 -1.50
N ALA A 478 -2.46 17.37 -2.75
CA ALA A 478 -2.20 15.97 -3.05
C ALA A 478 -0.88 15.46 -2.42
N THR A 479 0.18 16.27 -2.46
CA THR A 479 1.45 15.89 -1.80
C THR A 479 1.27 15.74 -0.29
N VAL A 480 0.53 16.63 0.37
CA VAL A 480 0.19 16.53 1.79
C VAL A 480 -0.69 15.32 2.05
N ALA A 481 -1.66 15.04 1.17
CA ALA A 481 -2.54 13.89 1.29
C ALA A 481 -1.74 12.57 1.23
N VAL A 482 -0.86 12.42 0.24
CA VAL A 482 -0.01 11.24 0.09
C VAL A 482 0.92 11.07 1.29
N ALA A 483 1.62 12.13 1.71
CA ALA A 483 2.52 12.07 2.86
C ALA A 483 1.79 11.69 4.16
N THR A 484 0.61 12.29 4.41
CA THR A 484 -0.20 11.98 5.59
C THR A 484 -0.75 10.55 5.55
N LEU A 485 -1.20 10.08 4.38
CA LEU A 485 -1.69 8.72 4.22
C LEU A 485 -0.59 7.70 4.52
N LEU A 486 0.61 7.88 3.95
CA LEU A 486 1.74 6.98 4.18
C LEU A 486 2.16 6.96 5.66
N ALA A 487 2.28 8.13 6.30
CA ALA A 487 2.62 8.21 7.72
C ALA A 487 1.56 7.58 8.62
N SER A 488 0.28 7.72 8.27
CA SER A 488 -0.82 7.14 9.03
C SER A 488 -0.90 5.62 8.88
N GLN A 489 -0.61 5.09 7.69
CA GLN A 489 -0.51 3.64 7.47
C GLN A 489 0.66 3.03 8.25
N GLU A 490 1.80 3.73 8.29
CA GLU A 490 2.96 3.32 9.09
C GLU A 490 2.62 3.30 10.59
N ALA A 491 1.96 4.35 11.08
CA ALA A 491 1.53 4.42 12.47
C ALA A 491 0.50 3.32 12.83
N ARG A 492 -0.41 3.02 11.90
CA ARG A 492 -1.34 1.91 12.06
C ARG A 492 -0.61 0.57 12.13
N ALA A 493 0.31 0.32 11.21
CA ALA A 493 1.11 -0.90 11.23
C ALA A 493 1.91 -1.02 12.53
N ALA A 494 2.48 0.09 13.04
CA ALA A 494 3.18 0.10 14.30
C ALA A 494 2.27 -0.14 15.51
N GLN A 495 1.01 0.32 15.46
CA GLN A 495 0.04 0.13 16.54
C GLN A 495 -0.39 -1.34 16.71
N TYR A 496 -0.52 -2.07 15.60
CA TYR A 496 -0.89 -3.50 15.62
C TYR A 496 0.33 -4.43 15.60
N TYR A 497 1.51 -3.84 15.54
CA TYR A 497 2.72 -4.63 15.54
C TYR A 497 3.02 -5.16 16.94
N GLN A 498 3.14 -6.47 17.01
CA GLN A 498 3.59 -7.16 18.22
C GLN A 498 5.00 -7.70 17.95
N PRO A 499 6.01 -7.21 18.65
CA PRO A 499 7.37 -7.69 18.46
C PRO A 499 7.47 -9.16 18.89
N MET A 500 8.21 -9.95 18.12
CA MET A 500 8.45 -11.36 18.42
C MET A 500 9.59 -11.56 19.42
N LEU A 501 10.56 -10.64 19.43
CA LEU A 501 11.73 -10.65 20.29
C LEU A 501 12.04 -9.22 20.76
N ARG A 502 12.82 -9.09 21.82
CA ARG A 502 13.39 -7.81 22.19
C ARG A 502 14.51 -7.43 21.22
N THR A 503 14.80 -6.16 21.10
CA THR A 503 15.84 -5.67 20.16
C THR A 503 17.25 -6.12 20.49
N ASP A 504 17.52 -6.53 21.75
CA ASP A 504 18.77 -7.09 22.24
C ASP A 504 18.83 -8.62 22.16
N GLN A 505 17.80 -9.24 21.60
CA GLN A 505 17.65 -10.68 21.46
C GLN A 505 17.70 -11.15 20.01
N LEU A 506 18.22 -12.33 19.81
CA LEU A 506 18.09 -13.13 18.59
C LEU A 506 17.77 -14.58 18.96
N MET A 507 17.05 -15.26 18.10
CA MET A 507 16.66 -16.63 18.31
C MET A 507 17.09 -17.49 17.14
N VAL A 508 17.81 -18.56 17.44
CA VAL A 508 18.12 -19.60 16.47
C VAL A 508 17.03 -20.65 16.57
N VAL A 509 16.38 -20.97 15.45
CA VAL A 509 15.24 -21.90 15.39
C VAL A 509 15.51 -23.03 14.41
N GLY A 510 14.83 -24.15 14.63
CA GLY A 510 14.92 -25.37 13.82
C GLY A 510 15.77 -26.47 14.50
N ASP A 511 15.81 -27.65 13.91
CA ASP A 511 16.48 -28.83 14.49
C ASP A 511 17.98 -28.60 14.67
N GLY A 512 18.58 -27.75 13.84
CA GLY A 512 20.00 -27.37 13.98
C GLY A 512 20.25 -26.33 15.08
N ALA A 513 19.21 -25.77 15.73
CA ALA A 513 19.37 -24.72 16.73
C ALA A 513 20.20 -25.17 17.95
N VAL A 514 20.08 -26.44 18.35
CA VAL A 514 20.84 -27.05 19.47
C VAL A 514 22.34 -26.98 19.25
N ALA A 515 22.79 -27.15 18.00
CA ALA A 515 24.20 -27.09 17.64
C ALA A 515 24.64 -25.67 17.27
N ALA A 516 23.86 -24.98 16.45
CA ALA A 516 24.19 -23.63 15.96
C ALA A 516 24.11 -22.56 17.06
N GLY A 517 23.12 -22.67 17.96
CA GLY A 517 22.85 -21.65 18.99
C GLY A 517 24.06 -21.34 19.90
N PRO A 518 24.69 -22.34 20.53
CA PRO A 518 25.88 -22.10 21.35
C PRO A 518 27.07 -21.54 20.57
N GLU A 519 27.20 -21.85 19.29
CA GLU A 519 28.26 -21.31 18.44
C GLU A 519 28.01 -19.83 18.13
N VAL A 520 26.79 -19.49 17.74
CA VAL A 520 26.33 -18.10 17.51
C VAL A 520 26.51 -17.27 18.78
N ALA A 521 26.08 -17.78 19.94
CA ALA A 521 26.18 -17.09 21.22
C ALA A 521 27.64 -16.76 21.58
N ARG A 522 28.54 -17.69 21.34
CA ARG A 522 29.99 -17.53 21.61
C ARG A 522 30.61 -16.51 20.65
N GLU A 523 30.31 -16.58 19.36
CA GLU A 523 30.85 -15.68 18.35
C GLU A 523 30.37 -14.23 18.54
N LEU A 524 29.11 -14.04 18.93
CA LEU A 524 28.56 -12.72 19.17
C LEU A 524 28.83 -12.18 20.57
N GLY A 525 29.45 -12.95 21.46
CA GLY A 525 29.72 -12.52 22.82
C GLY A 525 28.49 -12.30 23.66
N ALA A 526 27.55 -13.23 23.61
CA ALA A 526 26.27 -13.17 24.31
C ALA A 526 26.43 -12.94 25.81
N VAL A 527 25.54 -12.13 26.40
CA VAL A 527 25.47 -11.91 27.85
C VAL A 527 24.74 -13.07 28.53
N ALA A 528 23.74 -13.62 27.89
CA ALA A 528 23.00 -14.81 28.32
C ALA A 528 22.51 -15.56 27.09
N ALA A 529 22.48 -16.87 27.18
CA ALA A 529 21.97 -17.69 26.08
C ALA A 529 21.51 -19.06 26.63
N ALA A 530 20.38 -19.53 26.17
CA ALA A 530 19.82 -20.78 26.64
C ALA A 530 18.91 -21.45 25.61
N HIS A 531 18.76 -22.79 25.76
CA HIS A 531 17.74 -23.52 25.04
C HIS A 531 16.35 -23.13 25.54
N LEU A 532 15.45 -22.91 24.60
CA LEU A 532 14.03 -22.78 24.87
C LEU A 532 13.39 -24.12 24.63
N THR A 533 13.01 -24.79 25.70
CA THR A 533 12.31 -26.06 25.64
C THR A 533 10.82 -25.78 25.79
N THR A 534 10.05 -26.04 24.75
CA THR A 534 8.59 -25.92 24.80
C THR A 534 7.98 -27.25 25.23
N THR A 535 6.79 -27.17 25.82
CA THR A 535 6.03 -28.33 26.28
C THR A 535 4.94 -28.73 25.27
N ASP A 536 5.10 -28.31 24.00
CA ASP A 536 4.11 -28.50 22.93
C ASP A 536 4.05 -29.94 22.41
N GLY A 537 4.22 -30.96 23.22
CA GLY A 537 4.30 -32.34 22.79
C GLY A 537 3.81 -33.31 23.82
N VAL A 538 2.75 -32.96 24.56
CA VAL A 538 2.28 -33.90 25.60
C VAL A 538 1.64 -35.15 25.00
N ASP A 539 1.02 -35.06 23.85
CA ASP A 539 0.55 -36.12 22.93
C ASP A 539 -0.11 -35.39 21.75
N GLU A 540 -0.25 -36.04 20.57
CA GLU A 540 -0.94 -35.47 19.43
C GLU A 540 -2.35 -34.98 19.81
N GLY A 541 -2.60 -33.65 19.68
CA GLY A 541 -3.87 -32.99 20.00
C GLY A 541 -4.07 -32.53 21.45
N ASN A 542 -3.03 -32.63 22.29
CA ASN A 542 -3.06 -32.11 23.66
C ASN A 542 -2.00 -31.06 23.86
N PHE A 543 -2.38 -29.91 24.48
CA PHE A 543 -1.45 -28.84 24.79
C PHE A 543 -1.56 -28.41 26.25
N LEU A 544 -0.43 -28.02 26.83
CA LEU A 544 -0.42 -27.44 28.16
C LEU A 544 -0.90 -26.01 28.09
N SER A 545 -1.71 -25.65 29.04
CA SER A 545 -2.12 -24.25 29.25
C SER A 545 -1.92 -23.81 30.70
N VAL A 546 -1.79 -22.53 30.89
CA VAL A 546 -1.76 -21.91 32.21
C VAL A 546 -2.94 -20.97 32.31
N ARG A 547 -3.78 -21.18 33.30
CA ARG A 547 -4.90 -20.32 33.61
C ARG A 547 -4.70 -19.64 34.98
N VAL A 548 -4.91 -18.33 35.01
CA VAL A 548 -4.86 -17.56 36.27
C VAL A 548 -6.21 -16.91 36.49
N GLY A 549 -6.88 -17.33 37.56
CA GLY A 549 -8.20 -16.80 37.90
C GLY A 549 -8.96 -17.71 38.84
N ASN A 550 -10.22 -17.42 39.03
CA ASN A 550 -11.10 -18.13 39.96
C ASN A 550 -12.10 -19.07 39.26
N GLY A 551 -11.92 -19.36 37.97
CA GLY A 551 -12.80 -20.20 37.18
C GLY A 551 -13.96 -19.46 36.51
N ASP A 552 -13.89 -18.14 36.44
CA ASP A 552 -14.84 -17.33 35.66
C ASP A 552 -14.25 -17.06 34.27
N PRO A 553 -14.85 -17.58 33.18
CA PRO A 553 -14.31 -17.43 31.82
C PRO A 553 -14.15 -15.96 31.36
N GLU A 554 -14.88 -15.01 31.94
CA GLU A 554 -14.78 -13.60 31.60
C GLU A 554 -13.66 -12.86 32.35
N GLU A 555 -13.22 -13.42 33.50
CA GLU A 555 -12.18 -12.82 34.36
C GLU A 555 -10.86 -13.59 34.34
N ASP A 556 -10.86 -14.83 33.86
CA ASP A 556 -9.68 -15.68 33.85
C ASP A 556 -8.72 -15.29 32.68
N HIS A 557 -7.43 -15.29 33.00
CA HIS A 557 -6.38 -15.02 32.03
C HIS A 557 -5.72 -16.34 31.60
N HIS A 558 -5.72 -16.58 30.31
CA HIS A 558 -5.11 -17.78 29.70
C HIS A 558 -3.75 -17.44 29.11
N PHE A 559 -2.77 -18.27 29.42
CA PHE A 559 -1.43 -18.26 28.88
C PHE A 559 -1.22 -19.55 28.14
N GLY A 560 -0.50 -19.50 27.02
CA GLY A 560 -0.15 -20.70 26.27
C GLY A 560 0.79 -21.65 27.05
N SER A 561 1.29 -22.65 26.35
CA SER A 561 2.21 -23.65 26.92
C SER A 561 3.40 -22.98 27.61
N PRO A 562 3.67 -23.31 28.87
CA PRO A 562 4.79 -22.74 29.59
C PRO A 562 6.11 -23.33 29.05
N ALA A 563 7.13 -22.51 28.90
CA ALA A 563 8.48 -23.02 28.63
C ALA A 563 9.09 -23.63 29.90
N VAL A 564 9.90 -24.64 29.69
CA VAL A 564 10.72 -25.23 30.75
C VAL A 564 12.17 -24.81 30.55
N GLY A 565 12.79 -24.27 31.60
CA GLY A 565 14.15 -23.79 31.49
C GLY A 565 14.87 -23.71 32.82
N ASP A 566 16.03 -23.08 32.78
CA ASP A 566 16.88 -22.80 33.91
C ASP A 566 17.05 -21.28 34.12
N GLU A 567 17.95 -20.93 35.06
CA GLU A 567 18.25 -19.52 35.31
C GLU A 567 18.89 -18.81 34.12
N GLU A 568 19.55 -19.54 33.23
CA GLU A 568 20.18 -18.93 32.04
C GLU A 568 19.11 -18.51 31.02
N LEU A 569 18.07 -19.33 30.86
CA LEU A 569 16.89 -18.93 30.05
C LEU A 569 16.21 -17.69 30.63
N LEU A 570 16.05 -17.65 31.96
CA LEU A 570 15.47 -16.49 32.61
C LEU A 570 16.32 -15.22 32.40
N ARG A 571 17.67 -15.34 32.45
CA ARG A 571 18.56 -14.23 32.12
C ARG A 571 18.45 -13.84 30.65
N ALA A 572 18.37 -14.81 29.73
CA ALA A 572 18.22 -14.54 28.31
C ALA A 572 16.89 -13.80 28.02
N LEU A 573 15.85 -14.07 28.80
CA LEU A 573 14.55 -13.39 28.71
C LEU A 573 14.52 -12.03 29.44
N GLY A 574 15.52 -11.72 30.29
CA GLY A 574 15.58 -10.46 30.99
C GLY A 574 14.82 -10.43 32.32
N GLY A 575 14.56 -11.61 32.89
CA GLY A 575 13.81 -11.77 34.14
C GLY A 575 14.69 -11.97 35.38
N GLU A 576 15.89 -11.38 35.42
CA GLU A 576 16.87 -11.58 36.50
C GLU A 576 16.32 -11.24 37.90
N GLU A 577 15.36 -10.34 37.96
CA GLU A 577 14.75 -9.91 39.25
C GLU A 577 13.93 -10.98 39.93
N ALA A 578 13.53 -12.05 39.21
CA ALA A 578 12.71 -13.14 39.73
C ALA A 578 13.46 -14.48 39.87
N ILE A 579 14.78 -14.46 39.82
CA ILE A 579 15.60 -15.69 39.94
C ILE A 579 15.34 -16.40 41.26
N GLU A 580 15.12 -15.67 42.38
CA GLU A 580 14.93 -16.27 43.68
C GLU A 580 13.58 -17.00 43.79
N GLU A 581 12.50 -16.36 43.28
CA GLU A 581 11.19 -16.98 43.22
C GLU A 581 11.16 -18.16 42.23
N PHE A 582 11.88 -18.07 41.11
CA PHE A 582 12.04 -19.16 40.18
C PHE A 582 12.71 -20.40 40.83
N ARG A 583 13.76 -20.18 41.63
CA ARG A 583 14.40 -21.26 42.44
C ARG A 583 13.45 -21.88 43.47
N GLN A 584 12.54 -21.08 44.01
CA GLN A 584 11.51 -21.57 44.93
C GLN A 584 10.39 -22.35 44.26
N GLY A 585 10.46 -22.46 42.90
CA GLY A 585 9.51 -23.20 42.08
C GLY A 585 8.27 -22.43 41.68
N HIS A 586 8.32 -21.09 41.74
CA HIS A 586 7.25 -20.25 41.19
C HIS A 586 7.23 -20.31 39.69
N LEU A 587 6.02 -20.31 39.12
CA LEU A 587 5.78 -20.05 37.71
C LEU A 587 5.95 -18.55 37.45
N LEU A 588 6.72 -18.21 36.45
CA LEU A 588 6.87 -16.80 36.04
C LEU A 588 5.97 -16.50 34.86
N LEU A 589 5.10 -15.51 35.02
CA LEU A 589 4.16 -15.06 34.02
C LEU A 589 4.55 -13.67 33.53
N PHE A 590 4.61 -13.50 32.26
CA PHE A 590 4.87 -12.23 31.63
C PHE A 590 3.54 -11.59 31.22
N SER A 591 3.13 -10.52 31.93
CA SER A 591 1.87 -9.85 31.67
C SER A 591 1.89 -8.39 32.11
N ASP A 592 1.23 -7.54 31.34
CA ASP A 592 0.99 -6.13 31.71
C ASP A 592 -0.20 -5.94 32.64
N HIS A 593 -0.94 -7.03 32.93
CA HIS A 593 -2.14 -7.00 33.76
C HIS A 593 -1.83 -7.48 35.17
N ALA A 594 -2.50 -6.87 36.13
CA ALA A 594 -2.49 -7.38 37.51
C ALA A 594 -3.36 -8.62 37.60
N LEU A 595 -2.73 -9.78 37.77
CA LEU A 595 -3.42 -11.05 37.90
C LEU A 595 -3.87 -11.32 39.32
N THR A 596 -5.05 -11.93 39.47
CA THR A 596 -5.61 -12.31 40.77
C THR A 596 -6.18 -13.72 40.71
N GLY A 597 -6.00 -14.51 41.79
CA GLY A 597 -6.43 -15.92 41.81
C GLY A 597 -5.27 -16.90 41.72
N PRO A 598 -5.52 -18.20 41.79
CA PRO A 598 -4.52 -19.26 41.63
C PRO A 598 -4.07 -19.37 40.18
N ALA A 599 -2.81 -19.76 39.96
CA ALA A 599 -2.34 -20.25 38.68
C ALA A 599 -2.51 -21.76 38.61
N VAL A 600 -3.27 -22.20 37.65
CA VAL A 600 -3.60 -23.60 37.40
C VAL A 600 -2.94 -24.03 36.09
N ILE A 601 -2.20 -25.11 36.11
CA ILE A 601 -1.67 -25.73 34.89
C ILE A 601 -2.59 -26.90 34.55
N SER A 602 -3.05 -26.89 33.31
CA SER A 602 -3.96 -27.91 32.78
C SER A 602 -3.46 -28.46 31.44
N ILE A 603 -3.88 -29.67 31.13
CA ILE A 603 -3.82 -30.19 29.77
C ILE A 603 -5.15 -29.89 29.10
N ASP A 604 -5.11 -29.12 28.07
CA ASP A 604 -6.26 -28.85 27.21
C ASP A 604 -6.24 -29.85 26.06
N ARG A 605 -7.32 -30.61 25.93
CA ARG A 605 -7.50 -31.60 24.88
C ARG A 605 -8.30 -30.97 23.74
N GLU A 606 -7.75 -31.00 22.57
CA GLU A 606 -8.41 -30.47 21.39
C GLU A 606 -9.62 -31.34 21.01
N THR A 607 -9.48 -32.65 21.16
CA THR A 607 -10.54 -33.65 20.92
C THR A 607 -10.61 -34.66 22.07
N PRO A 608 -11.33 -34.33 23.17
CA PRO A 608 -11.46 -35.31 24.28
C PRO A 608 -12.29 -36.52 23.86
N GLU A 609 -11.87 -37.73 24.25
CA GLU A 609 -12.67 -38.93 24.06
C GLU A 609 -14.00 -38.86 24.81
N PRO A 610 -15.06 -39.57 24.39
CA PRO A 610 -16.34 -39.55 25.07
C PRO A 610 -16.24 -39.94 26.56
N GLY A 611 -16.39 -38.92 27.42
CA GLY A 611 -16.29 -39.09 28.88
C GLY A 611 -15.03 -38.53 29.52
N GLU A 612 -14.10 -38.05 28.73
CA GLU A 612 -12.93 -37.30 29.20
C GLU A 612 -13.23 -35.77 29.31
N PRO A 613 -12.69 -35.11 30.35
CA PRO A 613 -12.81 -33.69 30.46
C PRO A 613 -11.95 -33.00 29.36
N ARG A 614 -12.45 -31.91 28.79
CA ARG A 614 -11.71 -31.06 27.84
C ARG A 614 -10.48 -30.44 28.49
N GLU A 615 -10.56 -30.12 29.77
CA GLU A 615 -9.48 -29.56 30.58
C GLU A 615 -9.17 -30.52 31.74
N GLU A 616 -7.95 -31.04 31.80
CA GLU A 616 -7.46 -31.83 32.90
C GLU A 616 -6.46 -31.01 33.71
N VAL A 617 -6.84 -30.69 34.96
CA VAL A 617 -5.98 -29.93 35.88
C VAL A 617 -4.85 -30.80 36.37
N ILE A 618 -3.61 -30.44 36.07
CA ILE A 618 -2.41 -31.09 36.58
C ILE A 618 -2.12 -30.60 38.01
N GLY A 619 -2.20 -29.34 38.28
CA GLY A 619 -1.97 -28.78 39.61
C GLY A 619 -1.97 -27.27 39.69
N GLU A 620 -2.03 -26.73 40.90
CA GLU A 620 -1.84 -25.35 41.22
C GLU A 620 -0.37 -25.06 41.54
N VAL A 621 0.14 -23.94 40.99
CA VAL A 621 1.54 -23.53 41.17
C VAL A 621 1.58 -22.07 41.65
N PRO A 622 2.39 -21.73 42.66
CA PRO A 622 2.63 -20.36 43.02
C PRO A 622 3.25 -19.61 41.83
N TYR A 623 2.86 -18.38 41.61
CA TYR A 623 3.35 -17.62 40.46
C TYR A 623 3.81 -16.23 40.85
N ARG A 624 4.65 -15.63 39.97
CA ARG A 624 5.00 -14.21 40.00
C ARG A 624 4.79 -13.59 38.63
N VAL A 625 4.17 -12.44 38.62
CA VAL A 625 4.01 -11.67 37.38
C VAL A 625 5.23 -10.78 37.19
N LEU A 626 5.82 -10.83 36.02
CA LEU A 626 6.87 -9.93 35.58
C LEU A 626 6.26 -8.94 34.60
N ALA A 627 6.31 -7.66 34.96
CA ALA A 627 5.91 -6.56 34.09
C ALA A 627 7.06 -6.28 33.10
N THR A 628 7.33 -7.19 32.21
CA THR A 628 8.28 -6.98 31.12
C THR A 628 7.51 -6.91 29.81
N GLU A 629 7.92 -6.02 28.91
CA GLU A 629 7.47 -6.03 27.53
C GLU A 629 7.95 -7.32 26.86
N VAL A 630 7.24 -8.41 27.09
CA VAL A 630 7.52 -9.68 26.43
C VAL A 630 6.76 -9.67 25.10
N PRO A 631 7.47 -9.85 23.99
CA PRO A 631 6.85 -9.96 22.68
C PRO A 631 5.93 -11.17 22.62
N ASN A 632 4.72 -10.99 22.11
CA ASN A 632 3.80 -12.09 21.85
C ASN A 632 4.27 -12.92 20.65
N GLY A 633 4.32 -14.23 20.80
CA GLY A 633 4.32 -15.18 19.69
C GLY A 633 5.52 -16.11 19.57
N SER A 634 6.77 -15.67 19.85
CA SER A 634 7.95 -16.56 19.73
C SER A 634 8.59 -16.87 21.07
N VAL A 635 8.22 -16.13 22.11
CA VAL A 635 8.69 -16.33 23.48
C VAL A 635 7.49 -16.71 24.33
N PRO A 636 7.55 -17.80 25.11
CA PRO A 636 6.43 -18.22 25.92
C PRO A 636 6.09 -17.16 26.98
N SER A 637 4.81 -16.95 27.15
CA SER A 637 4.26 -16.02 28.15
C SER A 637 4.33 -16.55 29.58
N ALA A 638 4.69 -17.81 29.74
CA ALA A 638 4.85 -18.49 31.01
C ALA A 638 6.14 -19.32 31.02
N ILE A 639 6.86 -19.31 32.13
CA ILE A 639 8.10 -20.11 32.30
C ILE A 639 8.06 -20.81 33.64
N MET A 640 8.46 -22.09 33.65
CA MET A 640 8.64 -22.89 34.83
C MET A 640 10.05 -23.49 34.93
N SER A 641 10.49 -23.75 36.16
CA SER A 641 11.76 -24.43 36.35
C SER A 641 11.64 -25.92 35.97
N ARG A 642 12.75 -26.51 35.53
CA ARG A 642 12.84 -27.93 35.23
C ARG A 642 12.43 -28.82 36.43
N GLU A 643 12.73 -28.37 37.67
CA GLU A 643 12.29 -29.05 38.87
C GLU A 643 10.76 -29.00 39.10
N THR A 644 10.16 -27.88 38.77
CA THR A 644 8.70 -27.73 38.84
C THR A 644 8.02 -28.61 37.78
N ALA A 645 8.51 -28.62 36.54
CA ALA A 645 8.01 -29.48 35.48
C ALA A 645 8.06 -30.94 35.88
N GLN A 646 9.21 -31.38 36.40
CA GLN A 646 9.37 -32.77 36.88
C GLN A 646 8.43 -33.16 38.03
N ARG A 647 8.21 -32.25 38.98
CA ARG A 647 7.24 -32.44 40.09
C ARG A 647 5.81 -32.62 39.60
N LEU A 648 5.48 -31.93 38.51
CA LEU A 648 4.16 -32.00 37.89
C LEU A 648 4.01 -33.15 36.88
N GLY A 649 5.11 -33.89 36.63
CA GLY A 649 5.09 -34.98 35.66
C GLY A 649 5.13 -34.53 34.21
N ILE A 650 5.43 -33.25 33.98
CA ILE A 650 5.51 -32.67 32.63
C ILE A 650 6.83 -33.07 31.98
N VAL A 651 6.77 -33.71 30.83
CA VAL A 651 7.96 -34.07 30.04
C VAL A 651 8.21 -32.96 29.02
N ALA A 652 9.38 -32.37 29.07
CA ALA A 652 9.80 -31.32 28.12
C ALA A 652 10.56 -32.00 26.99
N GLU A 653 10.00 -31.99 25.76
CA GLU A 653 10.52 -32.90 24.71
C GLU A 653 11.23 -32.23 23.52
N GLN A 654 11.13 -30.96 23.25
CA GLN A 654 11.78 -30.41 22.05
C GLN A 654 12.61 -29.16 22.31
N GLU A 655 13.91 -29.28 22.09
CA GLU A 655 14.86 -28.17 22.09
C GLU A 655 15.11 -27.70 20.64
N THR A 656 14.08 -27.11 20.00
CA THR A 656 14.19 -26.63 18.62
C THR A 656 14.51 -25.12 18.51
N GLN A 657 14.70 -24.48 19.65
CA GLN A 657 14.94 -23.04 19.72
C GLN A 657 16.05 -22.73 20.71
N TYR A 658 16.88 -21.75 20.36
CA TYR A 658 17.96 -21.26 21.20
C TYR A 658 17.92 -19.72 21.26
N LEU A 659 17.63 -19.19 22.44
CA LEU A 659 17.53 -17.76 22.67
C LEU A 659 18.88 -17.19 23.11
N ILE A 660 19.27 -16.10 22.49
CA ILE A 660 20.54 -15.40 22.72
C ILE A 660 20.25 -13.94 23.01
N ARG A 661 20.84 -13.41 24.07
CA ARG A 661 20.76 -12.00 24.46
C ARG A 661 22.11 -11.35 24.41
N LEU A 662 22.19 -10.21 23.76
CA LEU A 662 23.35 -9.35 23.70
C LEU A 662 23.25 -8.19 24.71
N SER A 663 24.35 -7.48 24.93
CA SER A 663 24.38 -6.27 25.79
C SER A 663 23.82 -5.02 25.10
N HIS A 664 23.47 -5.10 23.83
CA HIS A 664 22.98 -4.01 22.98
C HIS A 664 22.04 -4.55 21.92
N ALA A 665 21.33 -3.67 21.23
CA ALA A 665 20.48 -4.06 20.12
C ALA A 665 21.27 -4.74 18.99
N VAL A 666 20.73 -5.83 18.47
CA VAL A 666 21.37 -6.64 17.41
C VAL A 666 21.60 -5.80 16.16
N THR A 667 22.85 -5.75 15.70
CA THR A 667 23.22 -5.03 14.49
C THR A 667 23.05 -5.88 13.23
N ASP A 668 22.96 -5.23 12.05
CA ASP A 668 22.89 -5.96 10.77
C ASP A 668 24.12 -6.83 10.50
N GLN A 669 25.31 -6.44 11.00
CA GLN A 669 26.53 -7.23 10.87
C GLN A 669 26.50 -8.49 11.73
N GLU A 670 26.01 -8.38 12.97
CA GLU A 670 25.85 -9.51 13.89
C GLU A 670 24.82 -10.49 13.39
N MET A 671 23.71 -9.98 12.85
CA MET A 671 22.70 -10.83 12.25
C MET A 671 23.22 -11.58 11.01
N ALA A 672 23.99 -10.90 10.13
CA ALA A 672 24.62 -11.54 8.98
C ALA A 672 25.59 -12.64 9.44
N ARG A 673 26.38 -12.36 10.49
CA ARG A 673 27.32 -13.33 11.07
C ARG A 673 26.63 -14.52 11.70
N ALA A 674 25.55 -14.28 12.46
CA ALA A 674 24.73 -15.34 13.02
C ALA A 674 24.09 -16.20 11.91
N GLY A 675 23.62 -15.55 10.84
CA GLY A 675 23.07 -16.24 9.66
C GLY A 675 24.12 -17.10 8.93
N GLU A 676 25.37 -16.62 8.79
CA GLU A 676 26.48 -17.40 8.23
C GLU A 676 26.74 -18.67 9.06
N ILE A 677 26.74 -18.57 10.39
CA ILE A 677 26.94 -19.71 11.27
C ILE A 677 25.74 -20.68 11.20
N ALA A 678 24.53 -20.15 11.28
CA ALA A 678 23.32 -20.98 11.21
C ALA A 678 23.25 -21.77 9.89
N GLN A 679 23.67 -21.20 8.76
CA GLN A 679 23.73 -21.88 7.47
C GLN A 679 24.69 -23.06 7.44
N THR A 680 25.65 -23.18 8.36
CA THR A 680 26.54 -24.33 8.49
C THR A 680 25.91 -25.50 9.25
N HIS A 681 24.73 -25.29 9.84
CA HIS A 681 23.99 -26.29 10.58
C HIS A 681 22.66 -26.62 9.90
N PRO A 682 22.25 -27.89 9.81
CA PRO A 682 21.02 -28.29 9.17
C PRO A 682 19.81 -27.65 9.81
N GLN A 683 18.88 -27.14 8.98
CA GLN A 683 17.61 -26.58 9.43
C GLN A 683 17.72 -25.52 10.54
N ALA A 684 18.86 -24.84 10.66
CA ALA A 684 18.99 -23.72 11.56
C ALA A 684 18.72 -22.41 10.83
N SER A 685 17.89 -21.56 11.40
CA SER A 685 17.64 -20.20 10.94
C SER A 685 17.70 -19.21 12.09
N VAL A 686 17.98 -17.95 11.77
CA VAL A 686 18.10 -16.88 12.76
C VAL A 686 16.99 -15.89 12.62
N ASN A 687 16.24 -15.69 13.70
CA ASN A 687 15.20 -14.67 13.81
C ASN A 687 15.70 -13.52 14.68
N VAL A 688 15.53 -12.30 14.17
CA VAL A 688 15.88 -11.06 14.86
C VAL A 688 14.73 -10.08 14.76
N GLU A 689 14.47 -9.36 15.84
CA GLU A 689 13.47 -8.31 15.86
C GLU A 689 13.93 -7.08 15.09
N ARG A 690 13.21 -6.72 14.03
CA ARG A 690 13.50 -5.54 13.20
C ARG A 690 12.44 -4.46 13.30
N GLY A 691 11.45 -4.68 14.15
CA GLY A 691 10.29 -3.81 14.22
C GLY A 691 9.29 -4.04 13.07
N PRO A 692 8.20 -3.26 13.05
CA PRO A 692 7.18 -3.41 12.03
C PRO A 692 7.80 -3.32 10.63
N GLN A 693 7.45 -4.27 9.75
CA GLN A 693 7.91 -4.25 8.36
C GLN A 693 7.43 -2.96 7.71
N ARG A 694 8.33 -2.01 7.59
CA ARG A 694 8.06 -0.77 6.86
C ARG A 694 8.11 -1.09 5.38
N PRO A 695 7.08 -0.77 4.59
CA PRO A 695 7.24 -0.76 3.14
C PRO A 695 8.48 0.09 2.86
N GLY A 696 9.45 -0.47 2.12
CA GLY A 696 10.82 0.00 2.07
C GLY A 696 10.92 1.53 2.06
N GLU A 697 11.71 2.12 2.94
CA GLU A 697 11.90 3.58 3.03
C GLU A 697 12.18 4.19 1.66
N ALA A 698 12.84 3.43 0.80
CA ALA A 698 13.10 3.78 -0.59
C ALA A 698 11.80 3.96 -1.40
N PHE A 699 10.81 3.07 -1.26
CA PHE A 699 9.53 3.19 -1.97
C PHE A 699 8.72 4.40 -1.49
N ARG A 700 8.65 4.62 -0.18
CA ARG A 700 7.99 5.79 0.42
C ARG A 700 8.64 7.09 -0.04
N LEU A 701 9.98 7.14 0.01
CA LEU A 701 10.74 8.29 -0.44
C LEU A 701 10.53 8.55 -1.94
N LEU A 702 10.54 7.50 -2.76
CA LEU A 702 10.31 7.59 -4.20
C LEU A 702 8.90 8.14 -4.49
N LEU A 703 7.88 7.64 -3.82
CA LEU A 703 6.50 8.09 -4.01
C LEU A 703 6.32 9.55 -3.57
N PHE A 704 6.90 9.93 -2.43
CA PHE A 704 6.90 11.31 -1.95
C PHE A 704 7.66 12.24 -2.91
N MET A 705 8.85 11.85 -3.36
CA MET A 705 9.66 12.62 -4.31
C MET A 705 8.97 12.75 -5.67
N ALA A 706 8.32 11.72 -6.16
CA ALA A 706 7.53 11.76 -7.40
C ALA A 706 6.35 12.75 -7.28
N SER A 707 5.61 12.69 -6.17
CA SER A 707 4.51 13.62 -5.88
C SER A 707 5.01 15.07 -5.76
N LEU A 708 6.12 15.28 -5.07
CA LEU A 708 6.75 16.60 -4.93
C LEU A 708 7.24 17.13 -6.28
N ALA A 709 7.91 16.31 -7.08
CA ALA A 709 8.37 16.69 -8.42
C ALA A 709 7.20 17.05 -9.34
N PHE A 710 6.11 16.31 -9.26
CA PHE A 710 4.86 16.61 -9.97
C PHE A 710 4.30 17.96 -9.53
N ALA A 711 4.18 18.22 -8.23
CA ALA A 711 3.68 19.47 -7.68
C ALA A 711 4.57 20.66 -8.05
N LEU A 712 5.90 20.48 -8.03
CA LEU A 712 6.85 21.52 -8.47
C LEU A 712 6.75 21.79 -9.96
N SER A 713 6.56 20.79 -10.79
CA SER A 713 6.35 20.93 -12.25
C SER A 713 5.10 21.74 -12.53
N ILE A 714 4.01 21.45 -11.83
CA ILE A 714 2.75 22.20 -11.89
C ILE A 714 2.96 23.65 -11.48
N THR A 715 3.67 23.89 -10.38
CA THR A 715 4.01 25.22 -9.89
C THR A 715 4.83 26.00 -10.93
N GLY A 716 5.81 25.33 -11.55
CA GLY A 716 6.61 25.91 -12.63
C GLY A 716 5.75 26.37 -13.81
N VAL A 717 4.81 25.54 -14.23
CA VAL A 717 3.84 25.87 -15.30
C VAL A 717 2.94 27.05 -14.88
N ALA A 718 2.41 27.03 -13.66
CA ALA A 718 1.55 28.10 -13.15
C ALA A 718 2.29 29.46 -13.08
N VAL A 719 3.55 29.44 -12.62
CA VAL A 719 4.43 30.61 -12.58
C VAL A 719 4.73 31.14 -14.01
N ALA A 720 5.11 30.23 -14.93
CA ALA A 720 5.39 30.61 -16.32
C ALA A 720 4.16 31.21 -17.03
N LEU A 721 2.97 30.70 -16.73
CA LEU A 721 1.71 31.22 -17.23
C LEU A 721 1.43 32.63 -16.66
N GLY A 722 1.65 32.81 -15.36
CA GLY A 722 1.54 34.09 -14.67
C GLY A 722 2.51 35.14 -15.22
N GLU A 723 3.75 34.77 -15.51
CA GLU A 723 4.72 35.70 -16.15
C GLU A 723 4.31 36.07 -17.56
N ALA A 724 3.79 35.17 -18.35
CA ALA A 724 3.33 35.47 -19.69
C ALA A 724 2.21 36.54 -19.72
N GLU A 725 1.43 36.64 -18.64
CA GLU A 725 0.39 37.65 -18.47
C GLU A 725 0.93 39.00 -18.00
N THR A 726 2.05 39.07 -17.28
CA THR A 726 2.61 40.31 -16.75
C THR A 726 3.54 41.04 -17.70
N ARG A 727 3.82 40.47 -18.88
CA ARG A 727 4.66 41.15 -19.91
C ARG A 727 4.29 42.56 -20.24
N PRO A 728 2.99 42.97 -20.35
CA PRO A 728 2.62 44.38 -20.55
C PRO A 728 3.04 45.26 -19.37
N ASP A 729 2.83 44.78 -18.12
CA ASP A 729 3.18 45.51 -16.91
C ASP A 729 4.71 45.68 -16.77
N GLN A 730 5.47 44.63 -17.16
CA GLN A 730 6.93 44.69 -17.24
C GLN A 730 7.45 45.66 -18.29
N ARG A 731 6.75 45.81 -19.45
CA ARG A 731 7.07 46.83 -20.47
C ARG A 731 6.88 48.26 -19.93
N THR A 732 5.82 48.48 -19.15
CA THR A 732 5.58 49.76 -18.49
C THR A 732 6.69 50.10 -17.49
N LEU A 733 7.11 49.10 -16.67
CA LEU A 733 8.24 49.26 -15.74
C LEU A 733 9.56 49.54 -16.49
N LEU A 734 9.77 48.89 -17.64
CA LEU A 734 10.92 49.15 -18.50
C LEU A 734 10.89 50.58 -19.04
N ALA A 735 9.72 51.04 -19.50
CA ALA A 735 9.55 52.43 -20.01
C ALA A 735 9.78 53.49 -18.92
N LEU A 736 9.53 53.15 -17.64
CA LEU A 736 9.82 53.98 -16.47
C LEU A 736 11.28 53.88 -16.00
N GLY A 737 12.14 53.15 -16.69
CA GLY A 737 13.57 53.01 -16.37
C GLY A 737 13.90 52.03 -15.25
N ALA A 738 12.99 51.10 -14.89
CA ALA A 738 13.24 50.16 -13.84
C ALA A 738 14.37 49.14 -14.20
N ASP A 739 15.36 49.02 -13.31
CA ASP A 739 16.48 48.09 -13.43
C ASP A 739 15.98 46.64 -13.66
N PRO A 740 16.62 45.85 -14.54
CA PRO A 740 16.35 44.47 -14.74
C PRO A 740 16.37 43.64 -13.45
N ALA A 741 17.28 43.92 -12.50
CA ALA A 741 17.37 43.28 -11.21
C ALA A 741 16.14 43.53 -10.33
N VAL A 742 15.62 44.77 -10.30
CA VAL A 742 14.42 45.12 -9.54
C VAL A 742 13.18 44.38 -10.11
N ARG A 743 13.05 44.39 -11.43
CA ARG A 743 11.94 43.64 -12.10
C ARG A 743 11.98 42.13 -11.78
N ARG A 744 13.17 41.51 -11.84
CA ARG A 744 13.39 40.14 -11.49
C ARG A 744 12.99 39.83 -10.03
N ARG A 745 13.39 40.71 -9.09
CA ARG A 745 13.03 40.60 -7.65
C ARG A 745 11.51 40.75 -7.44
N ILE A 746 10.83 41.62 -8.14
CA ILE A 746 9.36 41.80 -8.05
C ILE A 746 8.66 40.51 -8.56
N THR A 747 9.09 39.98 -9.71
CA THR A 747 8.51 38.73 -10.26
C THR A 747 8.72 37.55 -9.32
N ALA A 748 9.93 37.39 -8.79
CA ALA A 748 10.27 36.36 -7.84
C ALA A 748 9.44 36.47 -6.54
N ALA A 749 9.36 37.68 -5.97
CA ALA A 749 8.56 37.97 -4.78
C ALA A 749 7.06 37.66 -5.00
N ARG A 750 6.53 37.98 -6.20
CA ARG A 750 5.15 37.65 -6.56
C ARG A 750 4.90 36.16 -6.61
N ALA A 751 5.80 35.39 -7.25
CA ALA A 751 5.71 33.94 -7.28
C ALA A 751 5.76 33.36 -5.86
N GLY A 752 6.66 33.86 -5.01
CA GLY A 752 6.77 33.47 -3.62
C GLY A 752 5.51 33.71 -2.80
N VAL A 753 4.90 34.89 -2.91
CA VAL A 753 3.64 35.24 -2.22
C VAL A 753 2.51 34.27 -2.63
N LEU A 754 2.33 34.03 -3.93
CA LEU A 754 1.28 33.14 -4.41
C LEU A 754 1.50 31.72 -3.96
N ALA A 755 2.75 31.23 -3.99
CA ALA A 755 3.14 29.92 -3.56
C ALA A 755 2.94 29.72 -2.03
N THR A 756 3.32 30.69 -1.21
CA THR A 756 3.12 30.63 0.25
C THR A 756 1.63 30.53 0.61
N ILE A 757 0.77 31.34 -0.02
CA ILE A 757 -0.68 31.28 0.21
C ILE A 757 -1.24 29.92 -0.22
N ALA A 758 -0.81 29.43 -1.37
CA ALA A 758 -1.22 28.13 -1.86
C ALA A 758 -0.79 27.00 -0.91
N GLY A 759 0.45 27.03 -0.42
CA GLY A 759 0.98 26.03 0.51
C GLY A 759 0.24 26.01 1.84
N VAL A 760 -0.04 27.16 2.45
CA VAL A 760 -0.80 27.24 3.70
C VAL A 760 -2.21 26.69 3.54
N LEU A 761 -2.89 26.99 2.43
CA LEU A 761 -4.23 26.45 2.16
C LEU A 761 -4.22 24.98 1.72
N ALA A 762 -3.10 24.48 1.23
CA ALA A 762 -2.95 23.12 0.77
C ALA A 762 -3.02 22.10 1.92
N VAL A 763 -2.52 22.45 3.11
CA VAL A 763 -2.53 21.56 4.27
C VAL A 763 -3.96 21.13 4.63
N PRO A 764 -4.88 22.03 4.97
CA PRO A 764 -6.24 21.62 5.30
C PRO A 764 -6.99 21.02 4.10
N ALA A 765 -6.66 21.42 2.87
CA ALA A 765 -7.28 20.86 1.68
C ALA A 765 -6.86 19.40 1.41
N GLY A 766 -5.59 19.06 1.68
CA GLY A 766 -5.07 17.69 1.54
C GLY A 766 -5.50 16.77 2.68
N LEU A 767 -5.65 17.31 3.89
CA LEU A 767 -6.12 16.52 5.04
C LEU A 767 -7.58 16.08 4.91
N LEU A 768 -8.44 16.84 4.23
CA LEU A 768 -9.87 16.56 4.15
C LEU A 768 -10.19 15.17 3.55
N PRO A 769 -9.68 14.77 2.37
CA PRO A 769 -9.94 13.44 1.82
C PRO A 769 -9.27 12.32 2.62
N VAL A 770 -8.07 12.58 3.16
CA VAL A 770 -7.32 11.60 3.96
C VAL A 770 -8.03 11.32 5.27
N TRP A 771 -8.58 12.35 5.93
CA TRP A 771 -9.39 12.19 7.11
C TRP A 771 -10.57 11.24 6.86
N GLY A 772 -11.30 11.44 5.76
CA GLY A 772 -12.42 10.57 5.41
C GLY A 772 -12.02 9.12 5.15
N LEU A 773 -10.87 8.91 4.52
CA LEU A 773 -10.33 7.58 4.24
C LEU A 773 -9.86 6.88 5.53
N LEU A 774 -9.10 7.56 6.38
CA LEU A 774 -8.54 7.01 7.61
C LEU A 774 -9.62 6.77 8.68
N PHE A 775 -10.67 7.60 8.71
CA PHE A 775 -11.80 7.43 9.60
C PHE A 775 -12.50 6.08 9.38
N THR A 776 -12.64 5.64 8.13
CA THR A 776 -13.25 4.33 7.79
C THR A 776 -12.32 3.15 8.07
N ALA A 777 -11.02 3.40 8.17
CA ALA A 777 -10.01 2.37 8.40
C ALA A 777 -9.64 2.27 9.90
N GLU A 778 -10.27 3.06 10.78
CA GLU A 778 -9.92 3.18 12.21
C GLU A 778 -8.43 3.44 12.44
N ALA A 779 -7.80 4.13 11.49
CA ALA A 779 -6.38 4.38 11.52
C ALA A 779 -6.05 5.72 12.18
N PRO A 780 -4.95 5.81 12.92
CA PRO A 780 -4.51 7.07 13.52
C PRO A 780 -4.15 8.08 12.43
N ILE A 781 -4.55 9.35 12.63
CA ILE A 781 -4.18 10.42 11.71
C ILE A 781 -2.85 11.02 12.17
N VAL A 782 -1.78 10.67 11.48
CA VAL A 782 -0.44 11.16 11.78
C VAL A 782 -0.01 12.15 10.70
N LEU A 783 0.14 13.42 11.11
CA LEU A 783 0.66 14.45 10.23
C LEU A 783 2.19 14.40 10.23
N PRO A 784 2.84 14.07 9.12
CA PRO A 784 4.30 14.05 9.02
C PRO A 784 4.84 15.48 8.96
N LEU A 785 5.07 16.08 10.13
CA LEU A 785 5.47 17.49 10.26
C LEU A 785 6.74 17.84 9.46
N PRO A 786 7.82 17.02 9.45
CA PRO A 786 9.02 17.33 8.67
C PRO A 786 8.73 17.45 7.17
N GLU A 787 7.97 16.51 6.59
CA GLU A 787 7.62 16.49 5.17
C GLU A 787 6.68 17.64 4.82
N VAL A 788 5.70 17.92 5.66
CA VAL A 788 4.74 19.03 5.46
C VAL A 788 5.45 20.38 5.59
N LEU A 789 6.28 20.59 6.60
CA LEU A 789 7.04 21.82 6.77
C LEU A 789 8.12 21.97 5.69
N GLY A 790 8.77 20.88 5.30
CA GLY A 790 9.72 20.85 4.20
C GLY A 790 9.07 21.27 2.88
N THR A 791 7.91 20.70 2.54
CA THR A 791 7.15 21.10 1.34
C THR A 791 6.67 22.55 1.42
N LEU A 792 6.18 23.00 2.57
CA LEU A 792 5.75 24.37 2.80
C LEU A 792 6.87 25.40 2.62
N ALA A 793 8.11 25.04 2.97
CA ALA A 793 9.29 25.87 2.78
C ALA A 793 9.83 25.79 1.35
N MET A 794 9.90 24.59 0.76
CA MET A 794 10.45 24.40 -0.58
C MET A 794 9.58 25.02 -1.68
N LEU A 795 8.26 25.05 -1.49
CA LEU A 795 7.33 25.58 -2.48
C LEU A 795 7.60 27.07 -2.83
N PRO A 796 7.62 28.00 -1.87
CA PRO A 796 7.93 29.38 -2.20
C PRO A 796 9.38 29.55 -2.70
N LEU A 797 10.33 28.77 -2.18
CA LEU A 797 11.73 28.84 -2.63
C LEU A 797 11.86 28.44 -4.11
N THR A 798 11.27 27.32 -4.52
CA THR A 798 11.31 26.87 -5.93
C THR A 798 10.53 27.80 -6.85
N ALA A 799 9.39 28.34 -6.39
CA ALA A 799 8.64 29.34 -7.15
C ALA A 799 9.45 30.65 -7.35
N ILE A 800 10.13 31.11 -6.32
CA ILE A 800 11.03 32.29 -6.37
C ILE A 800 12.18 32.03 -7.33
N LEU A 801 12.88 30.90 -7.19
CA LEU A 801 14.02 30.54 -8.04
C LEU A 801 13.58 30.34 -9.50
N GLY A 802 12.48 29.60 -9.72
CA GLY A 802 11.93 29.37 -11.04
C GLY A 802 11.53 30.66 -11.73
N ALA A 803 10.83 31.56 -11.02
CA ALA A 803 10.48 32.88 -11.55
C ALA A 803 11.71 33.75 -11.84
N ALA A 804 12.73 33.69 -10.99
CA ALA A 804 13.99 34.41 -11.20
C ALA A 804 14.76 33.90 -12.43
N LEU A 805 14.79 32.56 -12.65
CA LEU A 805 15.48 31.94 -13.79
C LEU A 805 14.73 32.11 -15.11
N LEU A 806 13.40 31.96 -15.08
CA LEU A 806 12.55 32.08 -16.27
C LEU A 806 12.35 33.50 -16.74
N SER A 807 12.59 34.52 -15.89
CA SER A 807 12.48 35.93 -16.25
C SER A 807 13.58 36.34 -17.24
N ARG A 808 13.29 36.19 -18.55
CA ARG A 808 14.19 36.63 -19.62
C ARG A 808 14.24 38.17 -19.70
N PRO A 809 15.41 38.77 -19.86
CA PRO A 809 15.50 40.21 -20.11
C PRO A 809 14.76 40.57 -21.40
N ILE A 810 13.83 41.52 -21.32
CA ILE A 810 13.18 42.06 -22.50
C ILE A 810 14.17 43.00 -23.16
N PRO A 811 14.56 42.79 -24.44
CA PRO A 811 15.52 43.67 -25.11
C PRO A 811 14.95 45.11 -25.20
N PRO A 812 15.76 46.13 -24.94
CA PRO A 812 15.28 47.50 -24.87
C PRO A 812 14.61 48.01 -26.18
N TRP A 813 15.06 47.50 -27.34
CA TRP A 813 14.47 47.81 -28.65
C TRP A 813 13.07 47.21 -28.88
N SER A 814 12.68 46.19 -28.15
CA SER A 814 11.33 45.57 -28.23
C SER A 814 10.25 46.41 -27.57
N ALA A 815 10.62 47.39 -26.75
CA ALA A 815 9.69 48.34 -26.14
C ALA A 815 9.08 49.34 -27.15
N TYR A 816 9.72 49.52 -28.28
CA TYR A 816 9.32 50.51 -29.32
C TYR A 816 8.59 49.86 -30.52
N ARG A 817 8.44 48.56 -30.60
CA ARG A 817 7.61 47.89 -31.61
C ARG A 817 6.17 47.80 -31.10
N LYS A 818 5.27 48.62 -31.74
CA LYS A 818 3.82 48.56 -31.58
C LYS A 818 3.22 47.29 -32.16
#